data_3cc81c3093ea39d817d6cb6b8a0f2a70
#
_entry.id   3cc81c3093ea39d817d6cb6b8a0f2a70
#
_cell.length_a   1.000
_cell.length_b   1.000
_cell.length_c   1.000
_cell.angle_alpha   90.00
_cell.angle_beta   90.00
_cell.angle_gamma   90.00
#
_symmetry.space_group_name_H-M   'P 1'
#
loop_
_entity.id
_entity.type
_entity.pdbx_description
1 polymer ?
#
loop_
_entity_poly.entity_id
_entity_poly.type
_entity_poly.pdbx_seq_one_letter_code
_entity_poly.pdbx_strand_id
1 'polypeptide(L)'
;NIGACTDAQLYTGVLQLTKEKMAETPVITGDKKVYYISMEFLIGKLLSNNLINLGIYEELSDILKKNGKNLADIEEAEPEPSLGNGGLGRLAACFLDSIATLGLPGDGIGLNYHFGLFKQVFKDHLQNAEKNDWIQKDSWLNNTGTKFEVAFGDRKVTSVLYDIDVVGYENGLNKLHLFDIETVDESLVKKGITFDKEAIEKNLTLFLYPDDSDEAGNLLRIYQEYFMVCNGAQLILKEVKEKGYDLHTLPEHVAIQINDTHPTMVIPELIRILTTEEGFTMDEAIDVVSRTCAYTNHTILAEALEKWPLAYIEKVVPQLVPIIKELSDRVAKKYKDEKVQIIDKDKRVHMAHIDIHYGYSVNGVAAIHTEILKESELNHFYKIYPEKFNNKTNGITFRRWLLSCNHELAAFLTQTIGDGYKKDAEELQKLLEHKDDQAVLDAIYDIKKTKKTELVSYIKEKEGVELNPDSIFDIQVKRLHEYKRQQMNALYIIHKYLEIKGGRKPSTPLTFIFGAKAAPAYVIAQDIIHLLLVMSDIINNDPEVSPYMKLVMVENYNVSYAEKLIPACDISEQISLASKEASGTGNMKFMLNGALTLGTMDGANVEIAELVGNENIFTFGEDSQTVIDRYARGDYNSRSYYEKDSELKRAVDFIVSDTVKSVGCSENLERLYNELLNKDWFMTFPDFEEYIATREKAYTAYTDRKAWAKKALINISKAGFFSSDRTIEQYNKEIWKLS
;
A
#
# COMPACT_ATOMS: atom_id res chain seq x y z
N ASN A 1 -3.02 -31.61 -25.89
CA ASN A 1 -3.17 -30.63 -26.96
C ASN A 1 -3.57 -29.28 -26.34
N ILE A 2 -2.66 -28.33 -26.35
CA ILE A 2 -2.82 -26.99 -25.74
C ILE A 2 -4.07 -26.27 -26.30
N GLY A 3 -4.26 -26.33 -27.62
CA GLY A 3 -5.39 -25.66 -28.28
C GLY A 3 -6.77 -26.19 -27.90
N ALA A 4 -6.86 -27.40 -27.37
CA ALA A 4 -8.11 -28.02 -26.96
C ALA A 4 -8.44 -27.80 -25.46
N CYS A 5 -7.51 -27.25 -24.68
CA CYS A 5 -7.71 -26.98 -23.24
C CYS A 5 -8.49 -25.71 -23.01
N THR A 6 -9.23 -25.66 -21.89
CA THR A 6 -9.81 -24.40 -21.38
C THR A 6 -8.72 -23.54 -20.77
N ASP A 7 -8.98 -22.25 -20.61
CA ASP A 7 -8.04 -21.34 -19.94
C ASP A 7 -7.77 -21.76 -18.49
N ALA A 8 -8.80 -22.24 -17.77
CA ALA A 8 -8.65 -22.76 -16.42
C ALA A 8 -7.73 -24.00 -16.36
N GLN A 9 -7.87 -24.92 -17.31
CA GLN A 9 -6.99 -26.10 -17.41
C GLN A 9 -5.55 -25.68 -17.72
N LEU A 10 -5.36 -24.73 -18.62
CA LEU A 10 -4.04 -24.18 -18.95
C LEU A 10 -3.42 -23.46 -17.78
N TYR A 11 -4.21 -22.71 -17.01
CA TYR A 11 -3.74 -22.06 -15.79
C TYR A 11 -3.15 -23.10 -14.81
N THR A 12 -3.88 -24.17 -14.53
CA THR A 12 -3.41 -25.24 -13.64
C THR A 12 -2.09 -25.84 -14.15
N GLY A 13 -1.98 -26.10 -15.44
CA GLY A 13 -0.76 -26.64 -16.05
C GLY A 13 0.41 -25.68 -16.01
N VAL A 14 0.18 -24.39 -16.30
CA VAL A 14 1.23 -23.36 -16.27
C VAL A 14 1.67 -23.08 -14.84
N LEU A 15 0.74 -23.04 -13.89
CA LEU A 15 1.06 -22.91 -12.46
C LEU A 15 1.99 -24.04 -12.02
N GLN A 16 1.64 -25.29 -12.34
CA GLN A 16 2.46 -26.45 -11.99
C GLN A 16 3.85 -26.35 -12.59
N LEU A 17 3.95 -26.05 -13.89
CA LEU A 17 5.23 -25.88 -14.59
C LEU A 17 6.07 -24.79 -13.94
N THR A 18 5.45 -23.66 -13.59
CA THR A 18 6.13 -22.53 -12.96
C THR A 18 6.68 -22.93 -11.59
N LYS A 19 5.88 -23.63 -10.78
CA LYS A 19 6.32 -24.12 -9.46
C LYS A 19 7.48 -25.12 -9.59
N GLU A 20 7.46 -25.99 -10.58
CA GLU A 20 8.56 -26.93 -10.87
C GLU A 20 9.84 -26.16 -11.21
N LYS A 21 9.75 -25.15 -12.07
CA LYS A 21 10.89 -24.30 -12.43
C LYS A 21 11.42 -23.52 -11.24
N MET A 22 10.55 -23.03 -10.38
CA MET A 22 10.96 -22.35 -9.14
C MET A 22 11.68 -23.31 -8.20
N ALA A 23 11.22 -24.56 -8.09
CA ALA A 23 11.86 -25.58 -7.26
C ALA A 23 13.29 -25.92 -7.73
N GLU A 24 13.58 -25.74 -9.01
CA GLU A 24 14.94 -25.93 -9.57
C GLU A 24 15.85 -24.72 -9.31
N THR A 25 15.28 -23.58 -8.89
CA THR A 25 16.03 -22.33 -8.66
C THR A 25 16.78 -22.43 -7.33
N PRO A 26 18.08 -22.08 -7.31
CA PRO A 26 18.84 -22.12 -6.06
C PRO A 26 18.31 -21.17 -5.01
N VAL A 27 18.24 -21.63 -3.75
CA VAL A 27 17.90 -20.81 -2.59
C VAL A 27 19.06 -19.87 -2.31
N ILE A 28 18.74 -18.59 -2.07
CA ILE A 28 19.74 -17.58 -1.70
C ILE A 28 20.21 -17.86 -0.27
N THR A 29 21.52 -17.93 -0.06
CA THR A 29 22.13 -18.21 1.23
C THR A 29 23.19 -17.15 1.57
N GLY A 30 23.48 -17.00 2.87
CA GLY A 30 24.51 -16.08 3.37
C GLY A 30 24.67 -16.23 4.88
N ASP A 31 25.70 -15.60 5.42
CA ASP A 31 26.00 -15.67 6.86
C ASP A 31 25.02 -14.83 7.70
N LYS A 32 24.41 -13.83 7.09
CA LYS A 32 23.40 -12.99 7.73
C LYS A 32 22.16 -12.90 6.84
N LYS A 33 21.00 -12.97 7.47
CA LYS A 33 19.69 -12.97 6.78
C LYS A 33 18.78 -11.92 7.38
N VAL A 34 18.03 -11.22 6.54
CA VAL A 34 16.97 -10.32 6.99
C VAL A 34 15.63 -11.05 7.03
N TYR A 35 14.85 -10.77 8.06
CA TYR A 35 13.47 -11.19 8.17
C TYR A 35 12.61 -9.94 8.19
N TYR A 36 11.80 -9.78 7.16
CA TYR A 36 10.90 -8.64 6.99
C TYR A 36 9.54 -9.03 7.53
N ILE A 37 9.18 -8.52 8.72
CA ILE A 37 7.93 -8.88 9.40
C ILE A 37 6.89 -7.81 9.12
N SER A 38 5.78 -8.20 8.51
CA SER A 38 4.71 -7.29 8.14
C SER A 38 3.35 -7.93 8.37
N MET A 39 2.39 -7.13 8.86
CA MET A 39 1.01 -7.56 9.03
C MET A 39 0.36 -7.90 7.70
N GLU A 40 0.83 -7.30 6.60
CA GLU A 40 0.26 -7.52 5.29
C GLU A 40 1.32 -7.62 4.18
N PHE A 41 1.02 -8.44 3.19
CA PHE A 41 1.81 -8.59 1.96
C PHE A 41 0.85 -8.60 0.77
N LEU A 42 0.70 -7.47 0.11
CA LEU A 42 -0.20 -7.33 -1.04
C LEU A 42 0.51 -7.80 -2.31
N ILE A 43 0.68 -9.12 -2.44
CA ILE A 43 1.51 -9.73 -3.48
C ILE A 43 0.88 -9.71 -4.88
N GLY A 44 -0.46 -9.62 -4.96
CA GLY A 44 -1.15 -9.68 -6.25
C GLY A 44 -1.05 -11.04 -6.92
N LYS A 45 -1.51 -11.14 -8.16
CA LYS A 45 -1.33 -12.37 -8.96
C LYS A 45 0.16 -12.56 -9.25
N LEU A 46 0.62 -13.79 -9.21
CA LEU A 46 2.05 -14.11 -9.27
C LEU A 46 2.50 -14.74 -10.58
N LEU A 47 1.58 -15.23 -11.42
CA LEU A 47 1.97 -16.02 -12.61
C LEU A 47 2.90 -15.25 -13.54
N SER A 48 2.47 -14.12 -14.07
CA SER A 48 3.31 -13.32 -14.98
C SER A 48 4.59 -12.83 -14.31
N ASN A 49 4.48 -12.36 -13.07
CA ASN A 49 5.66 -11.86 -12.34
C ASN A 49 6.72 -12.97 -12.19
N ASN A 50 6.29 -14.18 -11.84
CA ASN A 50 7.18 -15.32 -11.70
C ASN A 50 7.77 -15.77 -13.05
N LEU A 51 6.96 -15.78 -14.10
CA LEU A 51 7.44 -16.12 -15.45
C LEU A 51 8.48 -15.11 -15.94
N ILE A 52 8.27 -13.84 -15.70
CA ILE A 52 9.22 -12.76 -16.03
C ILE A 52 10.52 -12.97 -15.26
N ASN A 53 10.44 -13.19 -13.96
CA ASN A 53 11.61 -13.34 -13.10
C ASN A 53 12.41 -14.62 -13.41
N LEU A 54 11.73 -15.67 -13.84
CA LEU A 54 12.39 -16.91 -14.31
C LEU A 54 12.97 -16.80 -15.73
N GLY A 55 12.63 -15.73 -16.45
CA GLY A 55 13.13 -15.51 -17.82
C GLY A 55 12.44 -16.35 -18.88
N ILE A 56 11.26 -16.91 -18.61
CA ILE A 56 10.53 -17.80 -19.53
C ILE A 56 9.19 -17.22 -20.02
N TYR A 57 8.88 -15.96 -19.67
CA TYR A 57 7.61 -15.33 -20.03
C TYR A 57 7.39 -15.28 -21.55
N GLU A 58 8.37 -14.79 -22.30
CA GLU A 58 8.25 -14.60 -23.74
C GLU A 58 8.11 -15.95 -24.48
N GLU A 59 8.94 -16.93 -24.11
CA GLU A 59 8.89 -18.27 -24.70
C GLU A 59 7.53 -18.93 -24.50
N LEU A 60 7.02 -18.88 -23.26
CA LEU A 60 5.71 -19.48 -22.96
C LEU A 60 4.58 -18.73 -23.66
N SER A 61 4.63 -17.40 -23.68
CA SER A 61 3.65 -16.58 -24.38
C SER A 61 3.58 -16.91 -25.86
N ASP A 62 4.73 -17.11 -26.52
CA ASP A 62 4.83 -17.45 -27.92
C ASP A 62 4.28 -18.88 -28.22
N ILE A 63 4.58 -19.83 -27.33
CA ILE A 63 4.04 -21.21 -27.46
C ILE A 63 2.51 -21.18 -27.39
N LEU A 64 1.96 -20.40 -26.42
CA LEU A 64 0.51 -20.31 -26.28
C LEU A 64 -0.14 -19.63 -27.49
N LYS A 65 0.44 -18.55 -28.01
CA LYS A 65 -0.07 -17.88 -29.21
C LYS A 65 -0.09 -18.78 -30.41
N LYS A 66 0.94 -19.60 -30.64
CA LYS A 66 1.01 -20.61 -31.73
C LYS A 66 -0.08 -21.63 -31.63
N ASN A 67 -0.65 -21.84 -30.44
CA ASN A 67 -1.74 -22.78 -30.19
C ASN A 67 -3.10 -22.09 -30.05
N GLY A 68 -3.20 -20.81 -30.45
CA GLY A 68 -4.44 -20.03 -30.38
C GLY A 68 -4.87 -19.63 -28.98
N LYS A 69 -3.93 -19.54 -28.03
CA LYS A 69 -4.19 -19.17 -26.65
C LYS A 69 -3.46 -17.89 -26.31
N ASN A 70 -3.97 -17.19 -25.28
CA ASN A 70 -3.40 -15.93 -24.80
C ASN A 70 -3.11 -16.05 -23.31
N LEU A 71 -1.88 -15.76 -22.91
CA LEU A 71 -1.45 -15.83 -21.51
C LEU A 71 -2.27 -14.90 -20.61
N ALA A 72 -2.64 -13.71 -21.11
CA ALA A 72 -3.48 -12.78 -20.35
C ALA A 72 -4.85 -13.37 -19.99
N ASP A 73 -5.47 -14.12 -20.92
CA ASP A 73 -6.74 -14.80 -20.67
C ASP A 73 -6.59 -15.94 -19.65
N ILE A 74 -5.47 -16.64 -19.70
CA ILE A 74 -5.15 -17.73 -18.77
C ILE A 74 -4.97 -17.16 -17.35
N GLU A 75 -4.33 -16.01 -17.22
CA GLU A 75 -4.13 -15.32 -15.93
C GLU A 75 -5.42 -14.90 -15.25
N GLU A 76 -6.49 -14.66 -16.01
CA GLU A 76 -7.79 -14.34 -15.42
C GLU A 76 -8.31 -15.46 -14.52
N ALA A 77 -7.88 -16.71 -14.74
CA ALA A 77 -8.25 -17.84 -13.89
C ALA A 77 -7.52 -17.87 -12.54
N GLU A 78 -6.44 -17.09 -12.38
CA GLU A 78 -5.70 -17.01 -11.12
C GLU A 78 -6.49 -16.20 -10.10
N PRO A 79 -6.81 -16.77 -8.91
CA PRO A 79 -7.38 -15.97 -7.83
C PRO A 79 -6.31 -15.05 -7.27
N GLU A 80 -6.62 -13.74 -7.14
CA GLU A 80 -5.69 -12.81 -6.55
C GLU A 80 -5.60 -13.06 -5.05
N PRO A 81 -4.38 -13.32 -4.51
CA PRO A 81 -4.22 -13.49 -3.07
C PRO A 81 -4.65 -12.25 -2.30
N SER A 82 -5.37 -12.46 -1.19
CA SER A 82 -5.89 -11.38 -0.35
C SER A 82 -5.14 -11.34 0.99
N LEU A 83 -3.87 -10.93 0.93
CA LEU A 83 -2.95 -10.90 2.06
C LEU A 83 -2.54 -9.49 2.47
N GLY A 84 -3.17 -8.49 1.89
CA GLY A 84 -2.86 -7.09 2.15
C GLY A 84 -3.96 -6.14 1.70
N ASN A 85 -3.80 -4.87 2.02
CA ASN A 85 -4.80 -3.86 1.77
C ASN A 85 -4.33 -2.74 0.84
N GLY A 86 -3.19 -2.14 1.12
CA GLY A 86 -2.78 -0.92 0.43
C GLY A 86 -1.27 -0.75 0.35
N GLY A 87 -0.81 0.50 0.51
CA GLY A 87 0.58 0.89 0.32
C GLY A 87 1.58 0.09 1.15
N LEU A 88 1.27 -0.15 2.42
CA LEU A 88 2.14 -0.92 3.33
C LEU A 88 2.39 -2.34 2.82
N GLY A 89 1.30 -3.04 2.45
CA GLY A 89 1.39 -4.42 1.97
C GLY A 89 2.02 -4.54 0.59
N ARG A 90 1.72 -3.59 -0.31
CA ARG A 90 2.33 -3.61 -1.64
C ARG A 90 3.82 -3.28 -1.57
N LEU A 91 4.20 -2.38 -0.68
CA LEU A 91 5.61 -2.07 -0.43
C LEU A 91 6.37 -3.31 0.05
N ALA A 92 5.80 -4.02 1.02
CA ALA A 92 6.40 -5.27 1.53
C ALA A 92 6.61 -6.29 0.39
N ALA A 93 5.63 -6.43 -0.50
CA ALA A 93 5.74 -7.31 -1.66
C ALA A 93 6.83 -6.87 -2.64
N CYS A 94 6.94 -5.56 -2.92
CA CYS A 94 8.01 -5.00 -3.75
C CYS A 94 9.39 -5.26 -3.14
N PHE A 95 9.50 -5.12 -1.84
CA PHE A 95 10.77 -5.34 -1.13
C PHE A 95 11.20 -6.81 -1.20
N LEU A 96 10.28 -7.75 -1.05
CA LEU A 96 10.62 -9.18 -1.21
C LEU A 96 11.15 -9.48 -2.61
N ASP A 97 10.50 -8.92 -3.63
CA ASP A 97 10.96 -9.07 -5.03
C ASP A 97 12.37 -8.51 -5.20
N SER A 98 12.64 -7.31 -4.67
CA SER A 98 13.95 -6.67 -4.78
C SER A 98 15.04 -7.38 -3.96
N ILE A 99 14.71 -7.86 -2.77
CA ILE A 99 15.67 -8.62 -1.94
C ILE A 99 16.16 -9.86 -2.71
N ALA A 100 15.23 -10.61 -3.32
CA ALA A 100 15.58 -11.78 -4.12
C ALA A 100 16.31 -11.39 -5.41
N THR A 101 15.87 -10.33 -6.10
CA THR A 101 16.50 -9.85 -7.33
C THR A 101 17.96 -9.45 -7.11
N LEU A 102 18.27 -8.84 -5.97
CA LEU A 102 19.63 -8.43 -5.60
C LEU A 102 20.48 -9.59 -5.05
N GLY A 103 19.92 -10.78 -4.96
CA GLY A 103 20.63 -11.95 -4.45
C GLY A 103 20.91 -11.90 -2.95
N LEU A 104 20.10 -11.15 -2.21
CA LEU A 104 20.26 -11.01 -0.76
C LEU A 104 19.46 -12.08 -0.02
N PRO A 105 20.01 -12.69 1.05
CA PRO A 105 19.24 -13.64 1.88
C PRO A 105 18.22 -12.89 2.71
N GLY A 106 16.93 -13.09 2.44
CA GLY A 106 15.88 -12.39 3.15
C GLY A 106 14.49 -12.96 2.91
N ASP A 107 13.78 -13.23 4.00
CA ASP A 107 12.43 -13.78 3.95
C ASP A 107 11.42 -12.80 4.54
N GLY A 108 10.17 -12.91 4.08
CA GLY A 108 9.03 -12.25 4.70
C GLY A 108 8.39 -13.13 5.75
N ILE A 109 7.80 -12.52 6.77
CA ILE A 109 6.99 -13.21 7.79
C ILE A 109 5.66 -12.47 7.94
N GLY A 110 4.56 -13.20 7.80
CA GLY A 110 3.21 -12.68 7.94
C GLY A 110 2.20 -13.76 8.29
N LEU A 111 0.93 -13.47 8.08
CA LEU A 111 -0.18 -14.38 8.35
C LEU A 111 -0.88 -14.83 7.07
N ASN A 112 -1.40 -16.05 7.08
CA ASN A 112 -2.14 -16.61 5.96
C ASN A 112 -3.65 -16.35 6.14
N TYR A 113 -4.10 -15.15 5.78
CA TYR A 113 -5.52 -14.81 5.89
C TYR A 113 -6.36 -15.57 4.87
N HIS A 114 -7.41 -16.24 5.32
CA HIS A 114 -8.30 -17.01 4.46
C HIS A 114 -9.17 -16.11 3.58
N PHE A 115 -9.65 -15.00 4.14
CA PHE A 115 -10.50 -14.03 3.45
C PHE A 115 -9.82 -12.68 3.26
N GLY A 116 -8.65 -12.49 3.86
CA GLY A 116 -7.82 -11.30 3.75
C GLY A 116 -8.54 -10.02 4.13
N LEU A 117 -8.36 -8.97 3.32
CA LEU A 117 -9.23 -7.82 3.37
C LEU A 117 -10.53 -8.21 2.66
N PHE A 118 -11.65 -7.67 3.10
CA PHE A 118 -12.96 -7.98 2.54
C PHE A 118 -13.04 -7.68 1.03
N LYS A 119 -13.96 -8.37 0.36
CA LYS A 119 -14.35 -8.05 -1.00
C LYS A 119 -15.38 -6.93 -0.96
N GLN A 120 -15.15 -5.86 -1.72
CA GLN A 120 -16.09 -4.75 -1.82
C GLN A 120 -17.13 -5.03 -2.88
N VAL A 121 -18.39 -4.90 -2.51
CA VAL A 121 -19.53 -5.01 -3.42
C VAL A 121 -20.40 -3.77 -3.27
N PHE A 122 -20.71 -3.10 -4.39
CA PHE A 122 -21.58 -1.94 -4.36
C PHE A 122 -23.05 -2.36 -4.52
N LYS A 123 -23.86 -1.88 -3.58
CA LYS A 123 -25.30 -2.11 -3.58
C LYS A 123 -25.99 -0.90 -2.98
N ASP A 124 -27.03 -0.39 -3.65
CA ASP A 124 -27.79 0.79 -3.22
C ASP A 124 -26.90 2.02 -3.01
N HIS A 125 -25.89 2.20 -3.88
CA HIS A 125 -24.88 3.26 -3.81
C HIS A 125 -24.07 3.24 -2.49
N LEU A 126 -23.89 2.05 -1.91
CA LEU A 126 -23.15 1.85 -0.69
C LEU A 126 -22.08 0.76 -0.86
N GLN A 127 -20.98 0.89 -0.13
CA GLN A 127 -20.02 -0.20 -0.01
C GLN A 127 -20.60 -1.26 0.92
N ASN A 128 -20.63 -2.49 0.45
CA ASN A 128 -20.90 -3.67 1.24
C ASN A 128 -19.62 -4.52 1.28
N ALA A 129 -19.40 -5.20 2.38
CA ALA A 129 -18.22 -6.04 2.57
C ALA A 129 -18.62 -7.51 2.59
N GLU A 130 -17.90 -8.33 1.83
CA GLU A 130 -18.07 -9.78 1.78
C GLU A 130 -16.73 -10.45 1.99
N LYS A 131 -16.74 -11.75 2.31
CA LYS A 131 -15.51 -12.53 2.42
C LYS A 131 -14.86 -12.67 1.04
N ASN A 132 -13.53 -12.62 0.99
CA ASN A 132 -12.76 -12.69 -0.23
C ASN A 132 -12.04 -14.03 -0.33
N ASP A 133 -12.71 -15.05 -0.86
CA ASP A 133 -12.15 -16.38 -1.05
C ASP A 133 -11.06 -16.34 -2.13
N TRP A 134 -9.86 -16.79 -1.80
CA TRP A 134 -8.75 -16.86 -2.76
C TRP A 134 -7.95 -18.16 -2.68
N ILE A 135 -8.02 -18.88 -1.57
CA ILE A 135 -7.26 -20.12 -1.38
C ILE A 135 -7.96 -21.25 -2.11
N GLN A 136 -7.27 -21.88 -3.05
CA GLN A 136 -7.74 -23.01 -3.83
C GLN A 136 -6.78 -24.19 -3.66
N LYS A 137 -7.21 -25.37 -4.11
CA LYS A 137 -6.41 -26.60 -4.05
C LYS A 137 -5.06 -26.43 -4.74
N ASP A 138 -5.08 -25.83 -5.92
CA ASP A 138 -3.86 -25.51 -6.68
C ASP A 138 -3.54 -24.04 -6.47
N SER A 139 -2.52 -23.74 -5.66
CA SER A 139 -2.14 -22.38 -5.31
C SER A 139 -0.62 -22.25 -5.17
N TRP A 140 -0.16 -21.04 -4.95
CA TRP A 140 1.27 -20.77 -4.69
C TRP A 140 1.71 -21.19 -3.28
N LEU A 141 0.76 -21.50 -2.39
CA LEU A 141 1.03 -21.91 -1.01
C LEU A 141 1.63 -23.32 -0.96
N ASN A 142 2.72 -23.47 -0.23
CA ASN A 142 3.35 -24.76 0.03
C ASN A 142 3.25 -25.05 1.53
N ASN A 143 2.57 -26.14 1.91
CA ASN A 143 2.54 -26.58 3.30
C ASN A 143 3.89 -27.17 3.67
N THR A 144 4.59 -26.53 4.62
CA THR A 144 5.95 -26.95 5.02
C THR A 144 5.94 -28.11 6.01
N GLY A 145 4.81 -28.40 6.65
CA GLY A 145 4.72 -29.34 7.73
C GLY A 145 5.26 -28.82 9.07
N THR A 146 5.86 -27.64 9.10
CA THR A 146 6.35 -27.01 10.33
C THR A 146 5.18 -26.49 11.14
N LYS A 147 5.18 -26.79 12.45
CA LYS A 147 4.15 -26.35 13.40
C LYS A 147 4.82 -25.79 14.64
N PHE A 148 4.20 -24.75 15.21
CA PHE A 148 4.61 -24.20 16.49
C PHE A 148 3.41 -24.07 17.41
N GLU A 149 3.67 -24.07 18.72
CA GLU A 149 2.65 -23.73 19.72
C GLU A 149 2.76 -22.25 20.07
N VAL A 150 1.60 -21.60 20.18
CA VAL A 150 1.49 -20.20 20.64
C VAL A 150 0.57 -20.19 21.86
N ALA A 151 1.11 -19.76 23.00
CA ALA A 151 0.37 -19.67 24.25
C ALA A 151 -0.13 -18.24 24.46
N PHE A 152 -1.44 -18.11 24.63
CA PHE A 152 -2.07 -16.89 25.14
C PHE A 152 -2.41 -17.12 26.63
N GLY A 153 -2.90 -16.08 27.29
CA GLY A 153 -3.23 -16.18 28.70
C GLY A 153 -4.31 -17.22 29.04
N ASP A 154 -5.28 -17.37 28.15
CA ASP A 154 -6.46 -18.19 28.34
C ASP A 154 -6.52 -19.43 27.46
N ARG A 155 -5.59 -19.59 26.50
CA ARG A 155 -5.63 -20.69 25.53
C ARG A 155 -4.26 -20.90 24.85
N LYS A 156 -4.14 -22.05 24.21
CA LYS A 156 -3.02 -22.35 23.31
C LYS A 156 -3.57 -22.69 21.94
N VAL A 157 -2.84 -22.30 20.90
CA VAL A 157 -3.15 -22.68 19.53
C VAL A 157 -1.90 -23.26 18.87
N THR A 158 -2.12 -24.13 17.89
CA THR A 158 -1.04 -24.68 17.07
C THR A 158 -1.03 -23.97 15.73
N SER A 159 0.13 -23.47 15.32
CA SER A 159 0.30 -22.86 14.00
C SER A 159 0.73 -23.89 12.96
N VAL A 160 0.39 -23.61 11.71
CA VAL A 160 0.87 -24.34 10.54
C VAL A 160 1.56 -23.32 9.64
N LEU A 161 2.76 -23.64 9.18
CA LEU A 161 3.54 -22.76 8.32
C LEU A 161 3.32 -23.10 6.84
N TYR A 162 2.87 -22.11 6.07
CA TYR A 162 2.82 -22.15 4.61
C TYR A 162 3.85 -21.19 4.05
N ASP A 163 4.59 -21.62 3.04
CA ASP A 163 5.53 -20.77 2.33
C ASP A 163 5.02 -20.45 0.93
N ILE A 164 5.30 -19.23 0.49
CA ILE A 164 5.25 -18.84 -0.91
C ILE A 164 6.67 -18.57 -1.36
N ASP A 165 7.10 -19.20 -2.44
CA ASP A 165 8.42 -18.97 -3.01
C ASP A 165 8.48 -17.59 -3.67
N VAL A 166 9.57 -16.85 -3.42
CA VAL A 166 9.83 -15.53 -3.98
C VAL A 166 11.07 -15.63 -4.86
N VAL A 167 10.87 -15.67 -6.17
CA VAL A 167 11.96 -15.74 -7.13
C VAL A 167 12.41 -14.36 -7.54
N GLY A 168 13.73 -14.11 -7.53
CA GLY A 168 14.30 -12.86 -8.02
C GLY A 168 14.39 -12.83 -9.54
N TYR A 169 14.51 -11.62 -10.10
CA TYR A 169 14.66 -11.42 -11.53
C TYR A 169 16.03 -11.98 -11.98
N GLU A 170 16.00 -13.07 -12.74
CA GLU A 170 17.19 -13.81 -13.16
C GLU A 170 18.14 -14.11 -12.00
N ASN A 171 17.58 -14.44 -10.83
CA ASN A 171 18.35 -14.69 -9.61
C ASN A 171 17.70 -15.80 -8.79
N GLY A 172 18.16 -15.99 -7.57
CA GLY A 172 17.76 -17.07 -6.68
C GLY A 172 16.40 -16.88 -6.01
N LEU A 173 16.17 -17.73 -5.02
CA LEU A 173 14.88 -17.91 -4.36
C LEU A 173 14.97 -17.58 -2.87
N ASN A 174 14.02 -16.78 -2.39
CA ASN A 174 13.72 -16.55 -0.98
C ASN A 174 12.31 -17.07 -0.67
N LYS A 175 11.82 -16.83 0.54
CA LYS A 175 10.52 -17.31 1.01
C LYS A 175 9.68 -16.19 1.62
N LEU A 176 8.38 -16.30 1.44
CA LEU A 176 7.39 -15.59 2.25
C LEU A 176 6.74 -16.63 3.17
N HIS A 177 7.01 -16.50 4.47
CA HIS A 177 6.48 -17.39 5.51
C HIS A 177 5.14 -16.86 6.00
N LEU A 178 4.08 -17.64 5.81
CA LEU A 178 2.72 -17.29 6.21
C LEU A 178 2.20 -18.28 7.24
N PHE A 179 1.95 -17.79 8.45
CA PHE A 179 1.45 -18.62 9.54
C PHE A 179 -0.08 -18.64 9.56
N ASP A 180 -0.63 -19.83 9.73
CA ASP A 180 -2.07 -20.10 9.88
C ASP A 180 -2.30 -20.84 11.18
N ILE A 181 -3.53 -20.86 11.69
CA ILE A 181 -3.89 -21.75 12.81
C ILE A 181 -4.41 -23.08 12.27
N GLU A 182 -4.04 -24.17 12.94
CA GLU A 182 -4.45 -25.51 12.55
C GLU A 182 -5.97 -25.69 12.60
N THR A 183 -6.65 -25.02 13.52
CA THR A 183 -8.09 -25.16 13.80
C THR A 183 -8.96 -24.10 13.12
N VAL A 184 -8.43 -23.37 12.15
CA VAL A 184 -9.20 -22.35 11.43
C VAL A 184 -10.50 -22.92 10.86
N ASP A 185 -11.59 -22.17 11.01
CA ASP A 185 -12.91 -22.57 10.54
C ASP A 185 -13.58 -21.46 9.73
N GLU A 186 -13.51 -21.60 8.40
CA GLU A 186 -14.11 -20.65 7.45
C GLU A 186 -15.63 -20.56 7.60
N SER A 187 -16.29 -21.61 8.07
CA SER A 187 -17.74 -21.66 8.25
C SER A 187 -18.25 -20.73 9.36
N LEU A 188 -17.33 -20.19 10.17
CA LEU A 188 -17.66 -19.21 11.21
C LEU A 188 -18.27 -17.93 10.62
N VAL A 189 -17.89 -17.58 9.40
CA VAL A 189 -18.42 -16.42 8.67
C VAL A 189 -19.60 -16.87 7.82
N LYS A 190 -20.81 -16.53 8.25
CA LYS A 190 -22.06 -16.96 7.57
C LYS A 190 -22.62 -15.90 6.64
N LYS A 191 -22.44 -14.61 6.97
CA LYS A 191 -22.97 -13.49 6.18
C LYS A 191 -22.03 -12.29 6.26
N GLY A 192 -21.68 -11.72 5.11
CA GLY A 192 -20.79 -10.56 5.05
C GLY A 192 -19.42 -10.87 5.62
N ILE A 193 -19.01 -10.06 6.58
CA ILE A 193 -17.73 -10.24 7.29
C ILE A 193 -17.95 -10.42 8.80
N THR A 194 -19.15 -10.74 9.20
CA THR A 194 -19.52 -10.90 10.62
C THR A 194 -19.19 -12.30 11.13
N PHE A 195 -18.59 -12.38 12.30
CA PHE A 195 -18.24 -13.64 12.94
C PHE A 195 -18.07 -13.44 14.45
N ASP A 196 -18.03 -14.53 15.22
CA ASP A 196 -17.73 -14.49 16.64
C ASP A 196 -16.26 -14.15 16.88
N LYS A 197 -15.97 -12.92 17.31
CA LYS A 197 -14.62 -12.39 17.55
C LYS A 197 -13.92 -13.03 18.76
N GLU A 198 -14.66 -13.73 19.60
CA GLU A 198 -14.09 -14.38 20.77
C GLU A 198 -13.63 -15.83 20.50
N ALA A 199 -14.03 -16.40 19.37
CA ALA A 199 -13.64 -17.74 18.94
C ALA A 199 -12.24 -17.75 18.30
N ILE A 200 -11.24 -17.36 19.06
CA ILE A 200 -9.86 -17.14 18.59
C ILE A 200 -9.27 -18.36 17.89
N GLU A 201 -9.47 -19.55 18.42
CA GLU A 201 -8.97 -20.80 17.85
C GLU A 201 -9.59 -21.15 16.50
N LYS A 202 -10.62 -20.40 16.06
CA LYS A 202 -11.29 -20.57 14.76
C LYS A 202 -11.12 -19.37 13.84
N ASN A 203 -10.97 -18.17 14.40
CA ASN A 203 -11.08 -16.93 13.63
C ASN A 203 -9.76 -16.20 13.38
N LEU A 204 -8.69 -16.59 14.05
CA LEU A 204 -7.45 -15.79 14.15
C LEU A 204 -6.86 -15.40 12.79
N THR A 205 -6.97 -16.27 11.81
CA THR A 205 -6.41 -16.09 10.47
C THR A 205 -7.47 -15.95 9.36
N LEU A 206 -8.69 -15.52 9.72
CA LEU A 206 -9.74 -15.31 8.72
C LEU A 206 -9.56 -13.96 7.99
N PHE A 207 -9.55 -12.86 8.74
CA PHE A 207 -9.49 -11.51 8.16
C PHE A 207 -8.27 -10.71 8.59
N LEU A 208 -7.73 -9.97 7.64
CA LEU A 208 -6.81 -8.86 7.89
C LEU A 208 -7.64 -7.65 8.37
N TYR A 209 -7.19 -6.98 9.43
CA TYR A 209 -7.86 -5.81 10.01
C TYR A 209 -9.35 -6.05 10.30
N PRO A 210 -9.67 -7.04 11.17
CA PRO A 210 -11.06 -7.25 11.56
C PRO A 210 -11.64 -6.01 12.23
N ASP A 211 -12.97 -5.91 12.21
CA ASP A 211 -13.68 -4.79 12.82
C ASP A 211 -13.28 -4.63 14.30
N ASP A 212 -12.75 -3.47 14.64
CA ASP A 212 -12.25 -3.10 15.97
C ASP A 212 -13.12 -2.02 16.63
N SER A 213 -14.38 -1.93 16.24
CA SER A 213 -15.33 -0.99 16.82
C SER A 213 -15.72 -1.34 18.26
N ASP A 214 -15.41 -2.56 18.72
CA ASP A 214 -15.67 -3.05 20.06
C ASP A 214 -14.39 -3.62 20.72
N GLU A 215 -14.49 -3.95 22.03
CA GLU A 215 -13.36 -4.50 22.78
C GLU A 215 -12.90 -5.84 22.20
N ALA A 216 -13.84 -6.72 21.83
CA ALA A 216 -13.50 -8.02 21.26
C ALA A 216 -12.67 -7.89 19.97
N GLY A 217 -12.99 -6.93 19.13
CA GLY A 217 -12.23 -6.64 17.92
C GLY A 217 -10.84 -6.11 18.21
N ASN A 218 -10.69 -5.22 19.19
CA ASN A 218 -9.38 -4.73 19.63
C ASN A 218 -8.52 -5.85 20.19
N LEU A 219 -9.08 -6.71 21.01
CA LEU A 219 -8.37 -7.88 21.55
C LEU A 219 -7.95 -8.83 20.42
N LEU A 220 -8.82 -9.06 19.44
CA LEU A 220 -8.50 -9.92 18.30
C LEU A 220 -7.29 -9.40 17.54
N ARG A 221 -7.16 -8.10 17.36
CA ARG A 221 -5.96 -7.51 16.73
C ARG A 221 -4.71 -7.82 17.53
N ILE A 222 -4.75 -7.74 18.84
CA ILE A 222 -3.60 -8.08 19.69
C ILE A 222 -3.28 -9.58 19.57
N TYR A 223 -4.30 -10.46 19.55
CA TYR A 223 -4.10 -11.89 19.31
C TYR A 223 -3.39 -12.14 17.98
N GLN A 224 -3.79 -11.46 16.92
CA GLN A 224 -3.17 -11.60 15.59
C GLN A 224 -1.71 -11.13 15.60
N GLU A 225 -1.43 -9.96 16.17
CA GLU A 225 -0.07 -9.40 16.22
C GLU A 225 0.87 -10.31 17.02
N TYR A 226 0.41 -10.81 18.17
CA TYR A 226 1.22 -11.73 18.97
C TYR A 226 1.41 -13.08 18.26
N PHE A 227 0.37 -13.62 17.67
CA PHE A 227 0.46 -14.87 16.92
C PHE A 227 1.52 -14.76 15.82
N MET A 228 1.53 -13.68 15.08
CA MET A 228 2.50 -13.44 14.03
C MET A 228 3.94 -13.39 14.57
N VAL A 229 4.19 -12.60 15.60
CA VAL A 229 5.55 -12.40 16.12
C VAL A 229 6.06 -13.59 16.93
N CYS A 230 5.19 -14.29 17.63
CA CYS A 230 5.55 -15.49 18.37
C CYS A 230 6.03 -16.60 17.43
N ASN A 231 5.27 -16.84 16.36
CA ASN A 231 5.67 -17.79 15.32
C ASN A 231 6.95 -17.33 14.61
N GLY A 232 7.04 -16.04 14.26
CA GLY A 232 8.22 -15.48 13.62
C GLY A 232 9.48 -15.62 14.47
N ALA A 233 9.39 -15.32 15.76
CA ALA A 233 10.50 -15.47 16.69
C ALA A 233 10.97 -16.95 16.79
N GLN A 234 10.02 -17.87 16.91
CA GLN A 234 10.35 -19.30 16.97
C GLN A 234 11.02 -19.78 15.68
N LEU A 235 10.52 -19.34 14.51
CA LEU A 235 11.12 -19.70 13.21
C LEU A 235 12.55 -19.18 13.09
N ILE A 236 12.75 -17.91 13.42
CA ILE A 236 14.06 -17.26 13.33
C ILE A 236 15.08 -17.98 14.22
N LEU A 237 14.74 -18.21 15.47
CA LEU A 237 15.64 -18.88 16.42
C LEU A 237 15.93 -20.33 16.01
N LYS A 238 14.92 -21.03 15.48
CA LYS A 238 15.09 -22.39 14.95
C LYS A 238 16.08 -22.42 13.79
N GLU A 239 15.95 -21.52 12.83
CA GLU A 239 16.85 -21.45 11.67
C GLU A 239 18.29 -21.11 12.09
N VAL A 240 18.47 -20.19 13.03
CA VAL A 240 19.79 -19.82 13.56
C VAL A 240 20.47 -21.00 14.25
N LYS A 241 19.72 -21.73 15.08
CA LYS A 241 20.23 -22.93 15.77
C LYS A 241 20.58 -24.03 14.78
N GLU A 242 19.80 -24.25 13.75
CA GLU A 242 20.04 -25.27 12.72
C GLU A 242 21.34 -25.00 11.96
N LYS A 243 21.72 -23.73 11.83
CA LYS A 243 23.01 -23.34 11.23
C LYS A 243 24.17 -23.44 12.20
N GLY A 244 23.91 -23.77 13.47
CA GLY A 244 24.95 -23.94 14.49
C GLY A 244 25.48 -22.64 15.09
N TYR A 245 24.81 -21.52 14.90
CA TYR A 245 25.20 -20.23 15.46
C TYR A 245 24.80 -20.11 16.93
N ASP A 246 25.65 -19.45 17.71
CA ASP A 246 25.38 -19.08 19.09
C ASP A 246 24.38 -17.91 19.10
N LEU A 247 23.28 -18.04 19.86
CA LEU A 247 22.26 -16.98 19.96
C LEU A 247 22.81 -15.68 20.54
N HIS A 248 23.92 -15.71 21.30
CA HIS A 248 24.57 -14.48 21.77
C HIS A 248 25.15 -13.68 20.61
N THR A 249 25.37 -14.29 19.45
CA THR A 249 25.84 -13.64 18.22
C THR A 249 24.72 -13.34 17.25
N LEU A 250 23.46 -13.38 17.70
CA LEU A 250 22.27 -13.17 16.84
C LEU A 250 22.38 -11.92 15.94
N PRO A 251 22.84 -10.75 16.44
CA PRO A 251 22.97 -9.56 15.59
C PRO A 251 23.91 -9.71 14.41
N GLU A 252 24.85 -10.66 14.47
CA GLU A 252 25.78 -10.94 13.37
C GLU A 252 25.15 -11.78 12.27
N HIS A 253 24.05 -12.47 12.56
CA HIS A 253 23.43 -13.45 11.67
C HIS A 253 21.98 -13.10 11.27
N VAL A 254 21.35 -12.17 11.97
CA VAL A 254 19.96 -11.81 11.76
C VAL A 254 19.76 -10.30 11.83
N ALA A 255 19.02 -9.78 10.87
CA ALA A 255 18.39 -8.46 10.94
C ALA A 255 16.88 -8.69 10.88
N ILE A 256 16.15 -8.07 11.79
CA ILE A 256 14.67 -8.08 11.78
C ILE A 256 14.21 -6.68 11.43
N GLN A 257 13.49 -6.54 10.30
CA GLN A 257 12.89 -5.27 9.93
C GLN A 257 11.44 -5.27 10.34
N ILE A 258 11.09 -4.40 11.28
CA ILE A 258 9.74 -4.22 11.81
C ILE A 258 9.00 -3.23 10.92
N ASN A 259 8.05 -3.74 10.13
CA ASN A 259 7.28 -2.94 9.19
C ASN A 259 6.08 -2.29 9.88
N ASP A 260 6.17 -1.01 10.21
CA ASP A 260 5.28 -0.28 11.08
C ASP A 260 5.28 -0.86 12.51
N THR A 261 4.24 -0.60 13.30
CA THR A 261 4.19 -1.04 14.71
C THR A 261 3.50 -2.39 14.94
N HIS A 262 2.89 -2.96 13.91
CA HIS A 262 2.18 -4.24 14.05
C HIS A 262 3.07 -5.38 14.59
N PRO A 263 4.35 -5.49 14.16
CA PRO A 263 5.24 -6.54 14.68
C PRO A 263 6.03 -6.15 15.93
N THR A 264 5.76 -5.02 16.56
CA THR A 264 6.56 -4.52 17.70
C THR A 264 6.78 -5.56 18.80
N MET A 265 5.77 -6.39 19.08
CA MET A 265 5.88 -7.41 20.15
C MET A 265 6.96 -8.45 19.89
N VAL A 266 7.57 -8.50 18.70
CA VAL A 266 8.74 -9.37 18.46
C VAL A 266 9.88 -9.04 19.41
N ILE A 267 10.02 -7.78 19.81
CA ILE A 267 11.09 -7.34 20.73
C ILE A 267 10.89 -7.97 22.09
N PRO A 268 9.79 -7.74 22.83
CA PRO A 268 9.61 -8.40 24.12
C PRO A 268 9.48 -9.93 24.01
N GLU A 269 8.95 -10.46 22.91
CA GLU A 269 8.83 -11.90 22.73
C GLU A 269 10.21 -12.58 22.59
N LEU A 270 11.11 -12.02 21.81
CA LEU A 270 12.50 -12.55 21.73
C LEU A 270 13.19 -12.46 23.08
N ILE A 271 13.05 -11.36 23.79
CA ILE A 271 13.62 -11.20 25.14
C ILE A 271 13.06 -12.29 26.07
N ARG A 272 11.75 -12.54 26.02
CA ARG A 272 11.11 -13.58 26.82
C ARG A 272 11.70 -14.96 26.53
N ILE A 273 11.78 -15.34 25.26
CA ILE A 273 12.32 -16.65 24.86
C ILE A 273 13.77 -16.78 25.29
N LEU A 274 14.60 -15.79 25.03
CA LEU A 274 16.02 -15.82 25.36
C LEU A 274 16.25 -15.93 26.87
N THR A 275 15.45 -15.24 27.68
CA THR A 275 15.60 -15.28 29.15
C THR A 275 14.99 -16.50 29.80
N THR A 276 13.85 -17.00 29.27
CA THR A 276 13.14 -18.14 29.90
C THR A 276 13.54 -19.49 29.35
N GLU A 277 14.01 -19.58 28.10
CA GLU A 277 14.29 -20.86 27.44
C GLU A 277 15.76 -21.05 27.05
N GLU A 278 16.51 -19.95 26.84
CA GLU A 278 17.86 -20.02 26.30
C GLU A 278 18.96 -19.58 27.27
N GLY A 279 18.60 -19.36 28.54
CA GLY A 279 19.56 -19.09 29.60
C GLY A 279 20.21 -17.71 29.62
N PHE A 280 19.67 -16.75 28.86
CA PHE A 280 20.16 -15.38 28.84
C PHE A 280 19.78 -14.64 30.11
N THR A 281 20.66 -13.73 30.57
CA THR A 281 20.27 -12.70 31.53
C THR A 281 19.38 -11.67 30.81
N MET A 282 18.63 -10.89 31.57
CA MET A 282 17.82 -9.81 31.01
C MET A 282 18.71 -8.81 30.23
N ASP A 283 19.84 -8.42 30.80
CA ASP A 283 20.76 -7.49 30.14
C ASP A 283 21.31 -8.04 28.82
N GLU A 284 21.69 -9.31 28.80
CA GLU A 284 22.18 -9.97 27.59
C GLU A 284 21.08 -10.02 26.52
N ALA A 285 19.87 -10.39 26.89
CA ALA A 285 18.74 -10.47 25.96
C ALA A 285 18.38 -9.10 25.38
N ILE A 286 18.29 -8.07 26.20
CA ILE A 286 18.00 -6.71 25.77
C ILE A 286 19.08 -6.21 24.79
N ASP A 287 20.34 -6.43 25.11
CA ASP A 287 21.46 -6.02 24.23
C ASP A 287 21.38 -6.69 22.86
N VAL A 288 21.22 -8.01 22.86
CA VAL A 288 21.17 -8.80 21.61
C VAL A 288 19.97 -8.39 20.76
N VAL A 289 18.77 -8.29 21.35
CA VAL A 289 17.55 -7.95 20.61
C VAL A 289 17.60 -6.52 20.09
N SER A 290 18.09 -5.58 20.90
CA SER A 290 18.21 -4.17 20.49
C SER A 290 19.16 -3.98 19.29
N ARG A 291 20.16 -4.83 19.13
CA ARG A 291 21.08 -4.79 17.99
C ARG A 291 20.60 -5.62 16.80
N THR A 292 19.49 -6.35 16.94
CA THR A 292 18.92 -7.20 15.90
C THR A 292 17.75 -6.54 15.18
N CYS A 293 16.98 -5.72 15.88
CA CYS A 293 15.71 -5.15 15.38
C CYS A 293 15.87 -3.72 14.88
N ALA A 294 15.30 -3.46 13.71
CA ALA A 294 15.19 -2.13 13.11
C ALA A 294 13.72 -1.83 12.79
N TYR A 295 13.33 -0.57 12.87
CA TYR A 295 11.94 -0.14 12.75
C TYR A 295 11.75 0.84 11.61
N THR A 296 10.75 0.58 10.77
CA THR A 296 10.28 1.50 9.74
C THR A 296 8.95 2.10 10.15
N ASN A 297 8.88 3.43 10.23
CA ASN A 297 7.63 4.15 10.47
C ASN A 297 6.98 4.49 9.13
N HIS A 298 5.69 4.16 8.96
CA HIS A 298 4.93 4.43 7.74
C HIS A 298 3.85 5.49 7.90
N THR A 299 3.73 6.10 9.07
CA THR A 299 2.66 7.07 9.31
C THR A 299 3.16 8.27 10.10
N ILE A 300 2.54 9.43 9.85
CA ILE A 300 2.72 10.62 10.66
C ILE A 300 1.40 11.08 11.29
N LEU A 301 0.32 10.34 11.09
CA LEU A 301 -0.94 10.61 11.80
C LEU A 301 -0.79 10.14 13.24
N ALA A 302 -0.83 11.09 14.20
CA ALA A 302 -0.69 10.77 15.62
C ALA A 302 -1.72 9.74 16.09
N GLU A 303 -2.94 9.83 15.59
CA GLU A 303 -4.02 8.93 15.91
C GLU A 303 -3.83 7.51 15.37
N ALA A 304 -2.96 7.33 14.39
CA ALA A 304 -2.66 6.02 13.80
C ALA A 304 -1.49 5.30 14.48
N LEU A 305 -0.76 5.96 15.39
CA LEU A 305 0.30 5.32 16.18
C LEU A 305 -0.34 4.44 17.25
N GLU A 306 -0.05 3.14 17.20
CA GLU A 306 -0.67 2.17 18.09
C GLU A 306 -0.34 2.39 19.56
N LYS A 307 -1.39 2.41 20.36
CA LYS A 307 -1.33 2.42 21.83
C LYS A 307 -2.35 1.41 22.33
N TRP A 308 -1.90 0.46 23.11
CA TRP A 308 -2.82 -0.53 23.67
C TRP A 308 -2.96 -0.35 25.17
N PRO A 309 -4.18 -0.40 25.73
CA PRO A 309 -4.32 -0.48 27.17
C PRO A 309 -3.50 -1.64 27.71
N LEU A 310 -2.71 -1.43 28.76
CA LEU A 310 -1.92 -2.50 29.37
C LEU A 310 -2.81 -3.68 29.78
N ALA A 311 -4.03 -3.39 30.24
CA ALA A 311 -5.02 -4.40 30.61
C ALA A 311 -5.38 -5.33 29.43
N TYR A 312 -5.38 -4.84 28.20
CA TYR A 312 -5.65 -5.67 27.01
C TYR A 312 -4.49 -6.63 26.75
N ILE A 313 -3.27 -6.14 26.83
CA ILE A 313 -2.06 -6.98 26.67
C ILE A 313 -2.02 -8.03 27.78
N GLU A 314 -2.32 -7.65 29.02
CA GLU A 314 -2.36 -8.56 30.17
C GLU A 314 -3.40 -9.67 29.99
N LYS A 315 -4.55 -9.35 29.39
CA LYS A 315 -5.60 -10.33 29.10
C LYS A 315 -5.18 -11.31 27.99
N VAL A 316 -4.56 -10.81 26.93
CA VAL A 316 -4.19 -11.63 25.76
C VAL A 316 -2.88 -12.37 25.97
N VAL A 317 -1.85 -11.67 26.45
CA VAL A 317 -0.47 -12.19 26.55
C VAL A 317 0.16 -11.80 27.88
N PRO A 318 -0.34 -12.34 29.01
CA PRO A 318 0.17 -11.96 30.33
C PRO A 318 1.66 -12.23 30.50
N GLN A 319 2.24 -13.22 29.81
CA GLN A 319 3.66 -13.55 29.89
C GLN A 319 4.57 -12.42 29.33
N LEU A 320 4.07 -11.53 28.48
CA LEU A 320 4.84 -10.40 27.99
C LEU A 320 4.81 -9.20 28.93
N VAL A 321 3.82 -9.12 29.81
CA VAL A 321 3.65 -7.94 30.68
C VAL A 321 4.86 -7.69 31.57
N PRO A 322 5.45 -8.70 32.27
CA PRO A 322 6.66 -8.48 33.04
C PRO A 322 7.83 -7.94 32.20
N ILE A 323 7.98 -8.42 30.97
CA ILE A 323 9.02 -7.97 30.05
C ILE A 323 8.78 -6.52 29.64
N ILE A 324 7.56 -6.18 29.23
CA ILE A 324 7.19 -4.81 28.82
C ILE A 324 7.39 -3.84 29.98
N LYS A 325 7.00 -4.23 31.21
CA LYS A 325 7.21 -3.40 32.41
C LYS A 325 8.68 -3.18 32.71
N GLU A 326 9.51 -4.22 32.57
CA GLU A 326 10.97 -4.10 32.75
C GLU A 326 11.57 -3.12 31.72
N LEU A 327 11.18 -3.24 30.45
CA LEU A 327 11.62 -2.33 29.40
C LEU A 327 11.19 -0.90 29.68
N SER A 328 9.94 -0.71 30.12
CA SER A 328 9.37 0.59 30.48
C SER A 328 10.06 1.21 31.70
N ASP A 329 10.33 0.41 32.73
CA ASP A 329 10.98 0.87 33.96
C ASP A 329 12.41 1.34 33.68
N ARG A 330 13.15 0.64 32.84
CA ARG A 330 14.50 1.03 32.42
C ARG A 330 14.51 2.39 31.69
N VAL A 331 13.50 2.62 30.86
CA VAL A 331 13.32 3.91 30.16
C VAL A 331 13.01 5.01 31.18
N ALA A 332 12.07 4.76 32.10
CA ALA A 332 11.65 5.72 33.11
C ALA A 332 12.79 6.13 34.06
N LYS A 333 13.70 5.23 34.36
CA LYS A 333 14.89 5.53 35.19
C LYS A 333 15.89 6.42 34.44
N LYS A 334 16.06 6.19 33.14
CA LYS A 334 17.05 6.90 32.33
C LYS A 334 16.54 8.23 31.77
N TYR A 335 15.29 8.31 31.39
CA TYR A 335 14.67 9.48 30.77
C TYR A 335 13.43 9.92 31.52
N LYS A 336 13.37 11.18 31.92
CA LYS A 336 12.24 11.73 32.68
C LYS A 336 11.17 12.39 31.80
N ASP A 337 11.44 12.54 30.51
CA ASP A 337 10.49 13.10 29.55
C ASP A 337 9.28 12.15 29.37
N GLU A 338 8.09 12.66 29.67
CA GLU A 338 6.84 11.90 29.52
C GLU A 338 6.57 11.47 28.09
N LYS A 339 7.06 12.23 27.11
CA LYS A 339 6.83 11.98 25.69
C LYS A 339 7.55 10.75 25.14
N VAL A 340 8.53 10.23 25.91
CA VAL A 340 9.29 9.04 25.48
C VAL A 340 9.01 7.78 26.28
N GLN A 341 8.07 7.84 27.23
CA GLN A 341 7.74 6.70 28.07
C GLN A 341 7.02 5.60 27.25
N ILE A 342 7.31 4.35 27.57
CA ILE A 342 6.64 3.22 26.92
C ILE A 342 5.22 3.06 27.45
N ILE A 343 5.05 3.04 28.78
CA ILE A 343 3.74 3.00 29.42
C ILE A 343 3.44 4.42 29.92
N ASP A 344 2.36 5.01 29.42
CA ASP A 344 1.96 6.37 29.78
C ASP A 344 1.15 6.43 31.09
N LYS A 345 0.75 7.64 31.48
CA LYS A 345 -0.04 7.87 32.69
C LYS A 345 -1.40 7.19 32.66
N ASP A 346 -1.96 6.97 31.49
CA ASP A 346 -3.26 6.32 31.30
C ASP A 346 -3.12 4.80 31.20
N LYS A 347 -1.96 4.25 31.50
CA LYS A 347 -1.66 2.83 31.44
C LYS A 347 -1.82 2.25 30.03
N ARG A 348 -1.45 3.03 29.00
CA ARG A 348 -1.38 2.57 27.63
C ARG A 348 0.06 2.34 27.20
N VAL A 349 0.27 1.27 26.47
CA VAL A 349 1.57 0.87 25.94
C VAL A 349 1.74 1.47 24.56
N HIS A 350 2.76 2.32 24.38
CA HIS A 350 3.12 2.92 23.10
C HIS A 350 4.04 1.99 22.33
N MET A 351 3.52 1.38 21.28
CA MET A 351 4.25 0.36 20.53
C MET A 351 5.50 0.94 19.84
N ALA A 352 5.36 2.08 19.15
CA ALA A 352 6.50 2.74 18.51
C ALA A 352 7.62 3.08 19.48
N HIS A 353 7.31 3.40 20.73
CA HIS A 353 8.31 3.73 21.74
C HIS A 353 9.18 2.52 22.10
N ILE A 354 8.60 1.31 22.11
CA ILE A 354 9.37 0.08 22.29
C ILE A 354 10.37 -0.08 21.14
N ASP A 355 9.92 0.10 19.91
CA ASP A 355 10.74 -0.05 18.71
C ASP A 355 11.93 0.91 18.71
N ILE A 356 11.69 2.16 19.11
CA ILE A 356 12.73 3.20 19.09
C ILE A 356 13.76 2.98 20.18
N HIS A 357 13.33 2.70 21.41
CA HIS A 357 14.27 2.47 22.53
C HIS A 357 15.08 1.18 22.35
N TYR A 358 14.46 0.13 21.83
CA TYR A 358 15.04 -1.22 21.79
C TYR A 358 15.30 -1.74 20.37
N GLY A 359 15.42 -0.84 19.42
CA GLY A 359 15.92 -1.10 18.08
C GLY A 359 17.14 -0.25 17.78
N TYR A 360 17.87 -0.59 16.72
CA TYR A 360 19.09 0.14 16.37
C TYR A 360 18.91 1.15 15.22
N SER A 361 17.78 1.11 14.54
CA SER A 361 17.49 2.03 13.44
C SER A 361 15.99 2.37 13.40
N VAL A 362 15.72 3.64 13.12
CA VAL A 362 14.37 4.17 12.90
C VAL A 362 14.41 4.93 11.59
N ASN A 363 13.67 4.46 10.59
CA ASN A 363 13.63 5.19 9.33
C ASN A 363 12.22 5.66 8.97
N GLY A 364 12.19 6.85 8.37
CA GLY A 364 11.05 7.32 7.61
C GLY A 364 11.11 6.80 6.18
N VAL A 365 10.09 7.09 5.38
CA VAL A 365 9.89 6.47 4.07
C VAL A 365 9.83 7.48 2.90
N ALA A 366 10.10 8.73 3.18
CA ALA A 366 10.35 9.80 2.22
C ALA A 366 11.16 10.90 2.92
N ALA A 367 11.87 11.72 2.16
CA ALA A 367 12.73 12.75 2.74
C ALA A 367 11.95 13.71 3.66
N ILE A 368 10.83 14.24 3.19
CA ILE A 368 10.00 15.16 3.99
C ILE A 368 9.38 14.45 5.21
N HIS A 369 8.96 13.21 5.06
CA HIS A 369 8.43 12.40 6.17
C HIS A 369 9.46 12.27 7.29
N THR A 370 10.68 11.92 6.93
CA THR A 370 11.78 11.74 7.90
C THR A 370 12.07 13.05 8.63
N GLU A 371 12.07 14.18 7.92
CA GLU A 371 12.27 15.48 8.54
C GLU A 371 11.12 15.84 9.52
N ILE A 372 9.88 15.54 9.17
CA ILE A 372 8.72 15.76 10.06
C ILE A 372 8.85 14.87 11.31
N LEU A 373 9.28 13.63 11.17
CA LEU A 373 9.54 12.76 12.32
C LEU A 373 10.59 13.36 13.26
N LYS A 374 11.70 13.86 12.72
CA LYS A 374 12.80 14.44 13.49
C LYS A 374 12.41 15.75 14.17
N GLU A 375 11.71 16.62 13.47
CA GLU A 375 11.43 17.99 13.92
C GLU A 375 10.13 18.12 14.71
N SER A 376 9.17 17.21 14.52
CA SER A 376 7.83 17.30 15.09
C SER A 376 7.43 16.03 15.83
N GLU A 377 6.95 15.01 15.14
CA GLU A 377 6.27 13.86 15.73
C GLU A 377 7.14 13.03 16.68
N LEU A 378 8.39 12.79 16.34
CA LEU A 378 9.34 12.00 17.15
C LEU A 378 10.53 12.84 17.60
N ASN A 379 10.37 14.15 17.69
CA ASN A 379 11.43 15.08 18.06
C ASN A 379 12.08 14.74 19.39
N HIS A 380 11.29 14.35 20.40
CA HIS A 380 11.81 13.95 21.71
C HIS A 380 12.74 12.74 21.63
N PHE A 381 12.45 11.81 20.74
CA PHE A 381 13.31 10.65 20.46
C PHE A 381 14.55 11.04 19.65
N TYR A 382 14.39 11.92 18.69
CA TYR A 382 15.52 12.38 17.87
C TYR A 382 16.58 13.08 18.74
N LYS A 383 16.16 13.82 19.75
CA LYS A 383 17.09 14.45 20.71
C LYS A 383 17.90 13.41 21.50
N ILE A 384 17.31 12.26 21.78
CA ILE A 384 17.95 11.17 22.55
C ILE A 384 18.84 10.31 21.65
N TYR A 385 18.32 9.95 20.45
CA TYR A 385 18.92 8.97 19.54
C TYR A 385 19.09 9.53 18.12
N PRO A 386 19.79 10.67 17.94
CA PRO A 386 19.91 11.24 16.59
C PRO A 386 20.55 10.24 15.59
N GLU A 387 21.43 9.36 16.07
CA GLU A 387 22.14 8.37 15.27
C GLU A 387 21.25 7.24 14.73
N LYS A 388 20.07 7.02 15.35
CA LYS A 388 19.14 5.97 14.89
C LYS A 388 18.30 6.41 13.69
N PHE A 389 18.07 7.72 13.55
CA PHE A 389 17.13 8.26 12.56
C PHE A 389 17.78 8.36 11.17
N ASN A 390 17.11 7.82 10.18
CA ASN A 390 17.53 7.90 8.79
C ASN A 390 16.34 7.84 7.85
N ASN A 391 16.57 8.17 6.58
CA ASN A 391 15.56 8.12 5.54
C ASN A 391 15.82 6.97 4.56
N LYS A 392 14.76 6.23 4.23
CA LYS A 392 14.75 5.26 3.14
C LYS A 392 13.52 5.53 2.29
N THR A 393 13.66 6.39 1.29
CA THR A 393 12.54 6.69 0.39
C THR A 393 12.01 5.40 -0.23
N ASN A 394 10.71 5.19 -0.14
CA ASN A 394 10.05 4.02 -0.68
C ASN A 394 10.33 3.86 -2.18
N GLY A 395 10.11 2.67 -2.66
CA GLY A 395 10.24 2.34 -4.07
C GLY A 395 9.27 1.24 -4.49
N ILE A 396 9.24 0.98 -5.77
CA ILE A 396 8.36 0.01 -6.40
C ILE A 396 9.16 -0.94 -7.28
N THR A 397 8.70 -2.19 -7.42
CA THR A 397 9.35 -3.13 -8.35
C THR A 397 8.93 -2.84 -9.79
N PHE A 398 9.92 -2.64 -10.65
CA PHE A 398 9.69 -2.41 -12.07
C PHE A 398 9.27 -3.69 -12.79
N ARG A 399 9.58 -4.87 -12.23
CA ARG A 399 9.10 -6.15 -12.79
C ARG A 399 7.58 -6.16 -12.90
N ARG A 400 6.88 -5.78 -11.82
CA ARG A 400 5.42 -5.70 -11.85
C ARG A 400 4.90 -4.44 -12.52
N TRP A 401 5.44 -3.27 -12.14
CA TRP A 401 4.83 -2.00 -12.51
C TRP A 401 5.28 -1.42 -13.84
N LEU A 402 6.15 -2.13 -14.53
CA LEU A 402 6.53 -1.82 -15.90
C LEU A 402 6.52 -3.09 -16.77
N LEU A 403 7.36 -4.07 -16.47
CA LEU A 403 7.54 -5.25 -17.31
C LEU A 403 6.28 -6.11 -17.41
N SER A 404 5.56 -6.29 -16.30
CA SER A 404 4.35 -7.11 -16.26
C SER A 404 3.10 -6.37 -16.74
N CYS A 405 2.89 -5.12 -16.29
CA CYS A 405 1.64 -4.42 -16.54
C CYS A 405 1.65 -3.52 -17.79
N ASN A 406 2.82 -3.24 -18.39
CA ASN A 406 2.93 -2.35 -19.54
C ASN A 406 3.97 -2.86 -20.54
N HIS A 407 3.65 -3.97 -21.20
CA HIS A 407 4.55 -4.62 -22.15
C HIS A 407 4.93 -3.69 -23.31
N GLU A 408 4.00 -2.90 -23.80
CA GLU A 408 4.24 -1.97 -24.91
C GLU A 408 5.25 -0.90 -24.55
N LEU A 409 5.15 -0.32 -23.36
CA LEU A 409 6.12 0.65 -22.88
C LEU A 409 7.50 -0.01 -22.67
N ALA A 410 7.54 -1.18 -22.06
CA ALA A 410 8.78 -1.92 -21.84
C ALA A 410 9.48 -2.25 -23.16
N ALA A 411 8.74 -2.75 -24.15
CA ALA A 411 9.29 -3.05 -25.47
C ALA A 411 9.83 -1.80 -26.17
N PHE A 412 9.10 -0.69 -26.09
CA PHE A 412 9.51 0.60 -26.65
C PHE A 412 10.80 1.12 -25.99
N LEU A 413 10.89 1.03 -24.66
CA LEU A 413 12.08 1.44 -23.92
C LEU A 413 13.29 0.59 -24.32
N THR A 414 13.11 -0.72 -24.41
CA THR A 414 14.19 -1.65 -24.85
C THR A 414 14.67 -1.30 -26.25
N GLN A 415 13.76 -1.01 -27.17
CA GLN A 415 14.11 -0.61 -28.55
C GLN A 415 14.85 0.72 -28.58
N THR A 416 14.49 1.68 -27.70
CA THR A 416 15.00 3.05 -27.73
C THR A 416 16.30 3.22 -26.98
N ILE A 417 16.44 2.60 -25.80
CA ILE A 417 17.59 2.80 -24.90
C ILE A 417 18.32 1.51 -24.52
N GLY A 418 17.92 0.36 -25.05
CA GLY A 418 18.46 -0.95 -24.67
C GLY A 418 17.76 -1.50 -23.44
N ASP A 419 18.15 -2.71 -23.02
CA ASP A 419 17.50 -3.44 -21.94
C ASP A 419 18.15 -3.26 -20.55
N GLY A 420 19.20 -2.45 -20.47
CA GLY A 420 19.95 -2.23 -19.22
C GLY A 420 19.11 -1.70 -18.07
N TYR A 421 18.05 -0.94 -18.37
CA TYR A 421 17.14 -0.40 -17.35
C TYR A 421 16.44 -1.48 -16.53
N LYS A 422 16.34 -2.70 -17.05
CA LYS A 422 15.70 -3.84 -16.35
C LYS A 422 16.48 -4.25 -15.10
N LYS A 423 17.78 -4.01 -15.09
CA LYS A 423 18.67 -4.31 -13.95
C LYS A 423 19.18 -3.07 -13.25
N ASP A 424 19.30 -1.96 -13.97
CA ASP A 424 19.69 -0.65 -13.44
C ASP A 424 18.66 0.39 -13.88
N ALA A 425 17.68 0.66 -13.02
CA ALA A 425 16.57 1.55 -13.33
C ALA A 425 17.02 2.99 -13.66
N GLU A 426 18.18 3.44 -13.17
CA GLU A 426 18.71 4.76 -13.49
C GLU A 426 19.06 4.91 -14.97
N GLU A 427 19.22 3.81 -15.71
CA GLU A 427 19.42 3.86 -17.15
C GLU A 427 18.20 4.40 -17.91
N LEU A 428 17.02 4.49 -17.28
CA LEU A 428 15.86 5.19 -17.87
C LEU A 428 16.19 6.64 -18.23
N GLN A 429 17.17 7.27 -17.57
CA GLN A 429 17.58 8.64 -17.88
C GLN A 429 18.14 8.79 -19.29
N LYS A 430 18.59 7.72 -19.92
CA LYS A 430 19.00 7.74 -21.34
C LYS A 430 17.86 8.19 -22.26
N LEU A 431 16.61 8.03 -21.82
CA LEU A 431 15.45 8.48 -22.58
C LEU A 431 15.42 10.00 -22.77
N LEU A 432 16.06 10.77 -21.88
CA LEU A 432 16.12 12.24 -21.97
C LEU A 432 16.78 12.73 -23.28
N GLU A 433 17.67 11.96 -23.86
CA GLU A 433 18.29 12.30 -25.16
C GLU A 433 17.26 12.36 -26.28
N HIS A 434 16.11 11.73 -26.11
CA HIS A 434 15.04 11.64 -27.10
C HIS A 434 13.86 12.57 -26.81
N LYS A 435 13.98 13.48 -25.86
CA LYS A 435 12.86 14.32 -25.40
C LYS A 435 12.27 15.25 -26.46
N ASP A 436 13.04 15.55 -27.51
CA ASP A 436 12.61 16.41 -28.63
C ASP A 436 12.45 15.62 -29.93
N ASP A 437 12.60 14.31 -29.91
CA ASP A 437 12.42 13.42 -31.05
C ASP A 437 10.91 13.14 -31.26
N GLN A 438 10.37 13.67 -32.37
CA GLN A 438 8.93 13.56 -32.66
C GLN A 438 8.47 12.10 -32.76
N ALA A 439 9.26 11.20 -33.32
CA ALA A 439 8.91 9.79 -33.45
C ALA A 439 8.78 9.12 -32.08
N VAL A 440 9.66 9.47 -31.14
CA VAL A 440 9.62 8.96 -29.76
C VAL A 440 8.39 9.51 -29.02
N LEU A 441 8.10 10.80 -29.16
CA LEU A 441 6.93 11.42 -28.53
C LEU A 441 5.62 10.85 -29.08
N ASP A 442 5.55 10.61 -30.38
CA ASP A 442 4.39 9.96 -31.01
C ASP A 442 4.20 8.52 -30.49
N ALA A 443 5.29 7.78 -30.32
CA ALA A 443 5.24 6.42 -29.78
C ALA A 443 4.71 6.41 -28.33
N ILE A 444 5.14 7.35 -27.49
CA ILE A 444 4.65 7.49 -26.11
C ILE A 444 3.15 7.78 -26.11
N TYR A 445 2.70 8.69 -26.97
CA TYR A 445 1.29 8.97 -27.13
C TYR A 445 0.49 7.71 -27.56
N ASP A 446 0.98 7.00 -28.56
CA ASP A 446 0.32 5.80 -29.10
C ASP A 446 0.23 4.67 -28.06
N ILE A 447 1.28 4.49 -27.25
CA ILE A 447 1.28 3.50 -26.16
C ILE A 447 0.20 3.85 -25.13
N LYS A 448 0.15 5.11 -24.71
CA LYS A 448 -0.87 5.57 -23.77
C LYS A 448 -2.28 5.34 -24.35
N LYS A 449 -2.49 5.66 -25.60
CA LYS A 449 -3.77 5.45 -26.29
C LYS A 449 -4.16 3.97 -26.30
N THR A 450 -3.22 3.09 -26.57
CA THR A 450 -3.44 1.64 -26.51
C THR A 450 -3.89 1.20 -25.13
N LYS A 451 -3.22 1.65 -24.09
CA LYS A 451 -3.57 1.31 -22.70
C LYS A 451 -4.93 1.88 -22.29
N LYS A 452 -5.25 3.08 -22.72
CA LYS A 452 -6.57 3.69 -22.48
C LYS A 452 -7.67 2.89 -23.19
N THR A 453 -7.44 2.46 -24.42
CA THR A 453 -8.40 1.65 -25.19
C THR A 453 -8.64 0.28 -24.52
N GLU A 454 -7.60 -0.37 -24.03
CA GLU A 454 -7.71 -1.62 -23.26
C GLU A 454 -8.54 -1.40 -21.99
N LEU A 455 -8.28 -0.31 -21.25
CA LEU A 455 -9.01 0.01 -20.03
C LEU A 455 -10.49 0.30 -20.31
N VAL A 456 -10.80 1.00 -21.39
CA VAL A 456 -12.19 1.27 -21.81
C VAL A 456 -12.96 -0.04 -21.96
N SER A 457 -12.38 -1.03 -22.64
CA SER A 457 -12.99 -2.36 -22.81
C SER A 457 -13.15 -3.10 -21.49
N TYR A 458 -12.12 -3.04 -20.65
CA TYR A 458 -12.13 -3.70 -19.33
C TYR A 458 -13.21 -3.11 -18.40
N ILE A 459 -13.30 -1.78 -18.32
CA ILE A 459 -14.32 -1.10 -17.50
C ILE A 459 -15.74 -1.35 -18.04
N LYS A 460 -15.91 -1.40 -19.36
CA LYS A 460 -17.20 -1.74 -19.94
C LYS A 460 -17.66 -3.13 -19.51
N GLU A 461 -16.75 -4.10 -19.55
CA GLU A 461 -17.03 -5.47 -19.12
C GLU A 461 -17.32 -5.56 -17.62
N LYS A 462 -16.48 -4.91 -16.77
CA LYS A 462 -16.57 -5.03 -15.31
C LYS A 462 -17.64 -4.13 -14.69
N GLU A 463 -17.80 -2.90 -15.20
CA GLU A 463 -18.63 -1.87 -14.57
C GLU A 463 -19.84 -1.49 -15.42
N GLY A 464 -19.89 -1.89 -16.70
CA GLY A 464 -20.99 -1.55 -17.59
C GLY A 464 -21.03 -0.09 -18.03
N VAL A 465 -19.93 0.65 -17.88
CA VAL A 465 -19.83 2.06 -18.24
C VAL A 465 -19.01 2.22 -19.52
N GLU A 466 -19.54 3.00 -20.46
CA GLU A 466 -18.82 3.32 -21.70
C GLU A 466 -17.97 4.57 -21.51
N LEU A 467 -16.67 4.47 -21.76
CA LEU A 467 -15.71 5.56 -21.66
C LEU A 467 -15.17 5.91 -23.03
N ASN A 468 -14.79 7.18 -23.17
CA ASN A 468 -14.16 7.70 -24.39
C ASN A 468 -12.62 7.64 -24.24
N PRO A 469 -11.90 6.83 -25.03
CA PRO A 469 -10.45 6.72 -24.93
C PRO A 469 -9.71 8.01 -25.34
N ASP A 470 -10.40 8.97 -25.98
CA ASP A 470 -9.82 10.27 -26.32
C ASP A 470 -10.02 11.31 -25.22
N SER A 471 -10.72 10.97 -24.14
CA SER A 471 -10.85 11.85 -22.99
C SER A 471 -9.60 11.85 -22.12
N ILE A 472 -9.48 12.84 -21.24
CA ILE A 472 -8.40 12.87 -20.23
C ILE A 472 -8.76 11.90 -19.10
N PHE A 473 -7.88 10.92 -18.84
CA PHE A 473 -8.07 9.96 -17.75
C PHE A 473 -7.40 10.50 -16.49
N ASP A 474 -8.23 10.98 -15.58
CA ASP A 474 -7.86 11.57 -14.29
C ASP A 474 -8.23 10.56 -13.20
N ILE A 475 -7.22 9.99 -12.53
CA ILE A 475 -7.40 8.79 -11.70
C ILE A 475 -6.91 9.03 -10.28
N GLN A 476 -7.75 8.65 -9.30
CA GLN A 476 -7.39 8.60 -7.90
C GLN A 476 -7.75 7.21 -7.34
N VAL A 477 -6.74 6.36 -7.16
CA VAL A 477 -6.93 5.00 -6.66
C VAL A 477 -6.02 4.77 -5.45
N LYS A 478 -6.65 4.59 -4.30
CA LYS A 478 -6.00 4.41 -3.01
C LYS A 478 -7.05 4.10 -1.94
N ARG A 479 -6.63 3.58 -0.80
CA ARG A 479 -7.53 3.38 0.34
C ARG A 479 -8.27 4.69 0.65
N LEU A 480 -9.55 4.61 0.99
CA LEU A 480 -10.31 5.79 1.32
C LEU A 480 -10.02 6.26 2.75
N HIS A 481 -9.52 7.47 2.85
CA HIS A 481 -9.28 8.17 4.11
C HIS A 481 -9.42 9.67 3.89
N GLU A 482 -9.97 10.38 4.87
CA GLU A 482 -10.21 11.83 4.74
C GLU A 482 -8.91 12.62 4.49
N TYR A 483 -7.74 12.17 5.00
CA TYR A 483 -6.48 12.88 4.75
C TYR A 483 -6.00 12.76 3.30
N LYS A 484 -6.43 11.70 2.58
CA LYS A 484 -6.16 11.51 1.14
C LYS A 484 -7.06 12.38 0.28
N ARG A 485 -8.07 12.93 0.87
CA ARG A 485 -8.97 13.98 0.37
C ARG A 485 -9.74 13.63 -0.90
N GLN A 486 -10.20 12.36 -1.02
CA GLN A 486 -11.14 12.00 -2.09
C GLN A 486 -12.37 12.90 -2.07
N GLN A 487 -12.81 13.39 -0.91
CA GLN A 487 -13.90 14.35 -0.79
C GLN A 487 -13.59 15.66 -1.51
N MET A 488 -12.34 16.13 -1.53
CA MET A 488 -11.97 17.34 -2.27
C MET A 488 -12.09 17.12 -3.78
N ASN A 489 -11.68 15.96 -4.27
CA ASN A 489 -11.85 15.58 -5.66
C ASN A 489 -13.34 15.47 -6.02
N ALA A 490 -14.17 14.88 -5.13
CA ALA A 490 -15.62 14.81 -5.30
C ALA A 490 -16.23 16.21 -5.42
N LEU A 491 -15.81 17.16 -4.58
CA LEU A 491 -16.25 18.57 -4.67
C LEU A 491 -15.84 19.22 -6.00
N TYR A 492 -14.64 18.94 -6.48
CA TYR A 492 -14.24 19.42 -7.80
C TYR A 492 -15.13 18.86 -8.91
N ILE A 493 -15.44 17.58 -8.87
CA ILE A 493 -16.29 16.92 -9.85
C ILE A 493 -17.70 17.54 -9.84
N ILE A 494 -18.25 17.82 -8.66
CA ILE A 494 -19.53 18.53 -8.53
C ILE A 494 -19.43 19.94 -9.14
N HIS A 495 -18.37 20.67 -8.84
CA HIS A 495 -18.10 21.98 -9.42
C HIS A 495 -18.09 21.92 -10.95
N LYS A 496 -17.39 20.95 -11.54
CA LYS A 496 -17.34 20.76 -12.99
C LYS A 496 -18.69 20.37 -13.58
N TYR A 497 -19.43 19.50 -12.90
CA TYR A 497 -20.79 19.12 -13.30
C TYR A 497 -21.69 20.36 -13.41
N LEU A 498 -21.64 21.22 -12.41
CA LEU A 498 -22.44 22.45 -12.37
C LEU A 498 -22.01 23.46 -13.46
N GLU A 499 -20.72 23.55 -13.75
CA GLU A 499 -20.22 24.37 -14.84
C GLU A 499 -20.76 23.90 -16.19
N ILE A 500 -20.74 22.60 -16.45
CA ILE A 500 -21.24 22.02 -17.70
C ILE A 500 -22.77 22.25 -17.82
N LYS A 501 -23.51 22.04 -16.73
CA LYS A 501 -24.95 22.31 -16.68
C LYS A 501 -25.25 23.78 -16.97
N GLY A 502 -24.37 24.67 -16.57
CA GLY A 502 -24.44 26.11 -16.87
C GLY A 502 -24.00 26.50 -18.26
N GLY A 503 -23.61 25.55 -19.10
CA GLY A 503 -23.19 25.78 -20.49
C GLY A 503 -21.69 25.91 -20.71
N ARG A 504 -20.85 25.82 -19.67
CA ARG A 504 -19.40 25.94 -19.77
C ARG A 504 -18.76 24.56 -19.94
N LYS A 505 -18.56 24.17 -21.18
CA LYS A 505 -18.07 22.84 -21.55
C LYS A 505 -16.55 22.79 -21.62
N PRO A 506 -15.90 21.67 -21.17
CA PRO A 506 -14.46 21.51 -21.33
C PRO A 506 -14.09 21.30 -22.80
N SER A 507 -12.90 21.75 -23.21
CA SER A 507 -12.40 21.58 -24.57
C SER A 507 -12.09 20.11 -24.90
N THR A 508 -11.63 19.35 -23.91
CA THR A 508 -11.40 17.91 -24.02
C THR A 508 -12.30 17.22 -23.01
N PRO A 509 -13.01 16.15 -23.38
CA PRO A 509 -13.81 15.38 -22.42
C PRO A 509 -12.96 14.83 -21.29
N LEU A 510 -13.56 14.69 -20.11
CA LEU A 510 -12.90 14.26 -18.89
C LEU A 510 -13.46 12.91 -18.42
N THR A 511 -12.58 12.01 -18.01
CA THR A 511 -12.96 10.74 -17.37
C THR A 511 -12.32 10.68 -16.00
N PHE A 512 -13.13 10.70 -14.95
CA PHE A 512 -12.70 10.59 -13.57
C PHE A 512 -12.87 9.15 -13.10
N ILE A 513 -11.80 8.55 -12.63
CA ILE A 513 -11.82 7.16 -12.16
C ILE A 513 -11.32 7.11 -10.72
N PHE A 514 -12.13 6.49 -9.85
CA PHE A 514 -11.78 6.22 -8.46
C PHE A 514 -11.73 4.71 -8.22
N GLY A 515 -10.87 4.32 -7.30
CA GLY A 515 -10.87 3.00 -6.70
C GLY A 515 -10.47 3.17 -5.25
N ALA A 516 -11.32 2.71 -4.33
CA ALA A 516 -11.05 2.88 -2.90
C ALA A 516 -11.91 1.93 -2.09
N LYS A 517 -11.32 1.37 -1.04
CA LYS A 517 -12.06 0.64 0.00
C LYS A 517 -11.99 1.44 1.29
N ALA A 518 -13.14 1.55 1.97
CA ALA A 518 -13.23 2.18 3.28
C ALA A 518 -13.29 1.11 4.36
N ALA A 519 -12.64 1.36 5.51
CA ALA A 519 -12.82 0.50 6.68
C ALA A 519 -14.33 0.45 7.03
N PRO A 520 -14.89 -0.74 7.33
CA PRO A 520 -16.34 -0.86 7.58
C PRO A 520 -16.85 0.04 8.69
N ALA A 521 -16.05 0.29 9.73
CA ALA A 521 -16.42 1.14 10.86
C ALA A 521 -16.19 2.64 10.62
N TYR A 522 -15.55 3.03 9.52
CA TYR A 522 -15.22 4.42 9.21
C TYR A 522 -16.38 5.10 8.48
N VAL A 523 -17.31 5.67 9.26
CA VAL A 523 -18.60 6.16 8.77
C VAL A 523 -18.46 7.25 7.71
N ILE A 524 -17.65 8.27 7.94
CA ILE A 524 -17.48 9.37 6.97
C ILE A 524 -16.83 8.86 5.66
N ALA A 525 -15.92 7.92 5.75
CA ALA A 525 -15.34 7.29 4.55
C ALA A 525 -16.41 6.56 3.73
N GLN A 526 -17.33 5.86 4.40
CA GLN A 526 -18.49 5.23 3.74
C GLN A 526 -19.37 6.28 3.06
N ASP A 527 -19.58 7.43 3.71
CA ASP A 527 -20.38 8.52 3.14
C ASP A 527 -19.72 9.13 1.90
N ILE A 528 -18.39 9.22 1.87
CA ILE A 528 -17.65 9.70 0.70
C ILE A 528 -17.81 8.73 -0.48
N ILE A 529 -17.69 7.44 -0.24
CA ILE A 529 -17.97 6.41 -1.27
C ILE A 529 -19.37 6.54 -1.78
N HIS A 530 -20.35 6.71 -0.88
CA HIS A 530 -21.76 6.89 -1.24
C HIS A 530 -21.94 8.09 -2.18
N LEU A 531 -21.36 9.23 -1.85
CA LEU A 531 -21.40 10.43 -2.68
C LEU A 531 -20.84 10.17 -4.08
N LEU A 532 -19.69 9.50 -4.17
CA LEU A 532 -19.05 9.19 -5.45
C LEU A 532 -19.93 8.27 -6.31
N LEU A 533 -20.54 7.25 -5.70
CA LEU A 533 -21.44 6.34 -6.40
C LEU A 533 -22.71 7.05 -6.88
N VAL A 534 -23.29 7.91 -6.05
CA VAL A 534 -24.48 8.71 -6.42
C VAL A 534 -24.12 9.66 -7.56
N MET A 535 -23.00 10.37 -7.46
CA MET A 535 -22.58 11.30 -8.50
C MET A 535 -22.26 10.59 -9.82
N SER A 536 -21.70 9.40 -9.77
CA SER A 536 -21.43 8.62 -11.00
C SER A 536 -22.73 8.29 -11.73
N ASP A 537 -23.77 7.94 -10.99
CA ASP A 537 -25.09 7.66 -11.55
C ASP A 537 -25.72 8.93 -12.17
N ILE A 538 -25.67 10.05 -11.45
CA ILE A 538 -26.19 11.33 -11.92
C ILE A 538 -25.45 11.79 -13.20
N ILE A 539 -24.13 11.81 -13.17
CA ILE A 539 -23.30 12.32 -14.26
C ILE A 539 -23.41 11.46 -15.51
N ASN A 540 -23.29 10.15 -15.36
CA ASN A 540 -23.23 9.22 -16.49
C ASN A 540 -24.59 9.09 -17.21
N ASN A 541 -25.68 9.39 -16.52
CA ASN A 541 -27.03 9.33 -17.07
C ASN A 541 -27.60 10.71 -17.44
N ASP A 542 -26.85 11.78 -17.29
CA ASP A 542 -27.27 13.13 -17.69
C ASP A 542 -26.81 13.41 -19.13
N PRO A 543 -27.74 13.49 -20.11
CA PRO A 543 -27.37 13.68 -21.51
C PRO A 543 -26.73 15.04 -21.82
N GLU A 544 -26.89 16.03 -20.95
CA GLU A 544 -26.23 17.33 -21.10
C GLU A 544 -24.78 17.31 -20.64
N VAL A 545 -24.39 16.33 -19.82
CA VAL A 545 -23.09 16.26 -19.15
C VAL A 545 -22.26 15.07 -19.64
N SER A 546 -22.87 13.90 -19.80
CA SER A 546 -22.15 12.65 -20.09
C SER A 546 -21.28 12.68 -21.37
N PRO A 547 -21.57 13.48 -22.43
CA PRO A 547 -20.63 13.62 -23.54
C PRO A 547 -19.32 14.32 -23.16
N TYR A 548 -19.30 15.07 -22.08
CA TYR A 548 -18.15 15.91 -21.67
C TYR A 548 -17.44 15.40 -20.43
N MET A 549 -18.10 14.61 -19.62
CA MET A 549 -17.48 14.00 -18.45
C MET A 549 -18.16 12.69 -18.06
N LYS A 550 -17.35 11.77 -17.56
CA LYS A 550 -17.79 10.50 -16.97
C LYS A 550 -17.13 10.33 -15.62
N LEU A 551 -17.81 9.67 -14.72
CA LEU A 551 -17.26 9.32 -13.40
C LEU A 551 -17.48 7.83 -13.17
N VAL A 552 -16.40 7.12 -12.84
CA VAL A 552 -16.45 5.70 -12.51
C VAL A 552 -15.77 5.46 -11.16
N MET A 553 -16.49 4.84 -10.25
CA MET A 553 -15.92 4.25 -9.04
C MET A 553 -15.80 2.75 -9.29
N VAL A 554 -14.58 2.26 -9.49
CA VAL A 554 -14.38 0.83 -9.78
C VAL A 554 -14.68 -0.02 -8.55
N GLU A 555 -15.35 -1.15 -8.75
CA GLU A 555 -15.72 -2.06 -7.67
C GLU A 555 -14.55 -2.98 -7.30
N ASN A 556 -14.32 -3.11 -6.01
CA ASN A 556 -13.31 -4.02 -5.47
C ASN A 556 -11.90 -3.77 -6.02
N TYR A 557 -11.45 -2.52 -5.96
CA TYR A 557 -10.09 -2.15 -6.37
C TYR A 557 -9.05 -3.07 -5.73
N ASN A 558 -8.16 -3.60 -6.54
CA ASN A 558 -7.11 -4.54 -6.14
C ASN A 558 -5.86 -4.37 -7.03
N VAL A 559 -4.84 -5.20 -6.84
CA VAL A 559 -3.60 -5.11 -7.63
C VAL A 559 -3.88 -5.36 -9.12
N SER A 560 -4.72 -6.33 -9.45
CA SER A 560 -5.07 -6.62 -10.84
C SER A 560 -5.75 -5.43 -11.53
N TYR A 561 -6.63 -4.74 -10.83
CA TYR A 561 -7.25 -3.52 -11.35
C TYR A 561 -6.22 -2.40 -11.52
N ALA A 562 -5.33 -2.25 -10.52
CA ALA A 562 -4.25 -1.25 -10.58
C ALA A 562 -3.36 -1.44 -11.82
N GLU A 563 -3.06 -2.68 -12.17
CA GLU A 563 -2.23 -3.00 -13.34
C GLU A 563 -2.89 -2.59 -14.67
N LYS A 564 -4.20 -2.42 -14.70
CA LYS A 564 -4.96 -1.91 -15.86
C LYS A 564 -5.10 -0.39 -15.81
N LEU A 565 -5.33 0.18 -14.63
CA LEU A 565 -5.59 1.60 -14.43
C LEU A 565 -4.32 2.44 -14.57
N ILE A 566 -3.21 2.00 -14.00
CA ILE A 566 -1.98 2.77 -13.92
C ILE A 566 -1.37 3.07 -15.31
N PRO A 567 -1.22 2.08 -16.21
CA PRO A 567 -0.70 2.38 -17.55
C PRO A 567 -1.58 3.31 -18.40
N ALA A 568 -2.88 3.35 -18.10
CA ALA A 568 -3.86 4.15 -18.87
C ALA A 568 -4.04 5.58 -18.35
N CYS A 569 -3.42 5.94 -17.24
CA CYS A 569 -3.64 7.22 -16.58
C CYS A 569 -2.93 8.37 -17.29
N ASP A 570 -3.61 9.50 -17.43
CA ASP A 570 -3.02 10.77 -17.89
C ASP A 570 -2.63 11.65 -16.70
N ILE A 571 -3.51 11.78 -15.70
CA ILE A 571 -3.30 12.62 -14.53
C ILE A 571 -3.48 11.78 -13.27
N SER A 572 -2.43 11.72 -12.47
CA SER A 572 -2.36 11.00 -11.21
C SER A 572 -2.68 11.96 -10.05
N GLU A 573 -3.83 11.74 -9.40
CA GLU A 573 -4.29 12.55 -8.27
C GLU A 573 -3.60 12.11 -6.98
N GLN A 574 -2.72 12.97 -6.44
CA GLN A 574 -1.93 12.73 -5.24
C GLN A 574 -2.09 13.92 -4.28
N ILE A 575 -3.31 14.07 -3.77
CA ILE A 575 -3.80 15.31 -3.16
C ILE A 575 -3.99 15.26 -1.64
N SER A 576 -3.25 14.42 -0.95
CA SER A 576 -3.26 14.36 0.50
C SER A 576 -2.98 15.73 1.14
N LEU A 577 -3.49 15.94 2.34
CA LEU A 577 -3.13 17.16 3.09
C LEU A 577 -1.64 17.11 3.41
N ALA A 578 -0.93 18.18 3.10
CA ALA A 578 0.51 18.28 3.37
C ALA A 578 0.81 17.93 4.84
N SER A 579 1.85 17.18 5.09
CA SER A 579 2.26 16.60 6.38
C SER A 579 1.55 15.31 6.78
N LYS A 580 0.66 14.75 5.96
CA LYS A 580 -0.15 13.57 6.37
C LYS A 580 0.22 12.27 5.65
N GLU A 581 0.59 12.31 4.37
CA GLU A 581 1.05 11.12 3.66
C GLU A 581 2.56 10.94 3.90
N ALA A 582 2.95 9.80 4.47
CA ALA A 582 4.36 9.55 4.75
C ALA A 582 5.19 9.49 3.45
N SER A 583 4.76 8.75 2.48
CA SER A 583 5.44 8.66 1.18
C SER A 583 4.43 8.60 0.03
N GLY A 584 3.55 7.61 0.06
CA GLY A 584 2.84 7.15 -1.12
C GLY A 584 3.75 6.25 -1.97
N THR A 585 3.15 5.34 -2.70
CA THR A 585 3.84 4.52 -3.71
C THR A 585 3.06 4.53 -5.03
N GLY A 586 1.77 4.80 -5.00
CA GLY A 586 0.96 4.99 -6.20
C GLY A 586 1.52 6.08 -7.09
N ASN A 587 1.93 7.20 -6.51
CA ASN A 587 2.56 8.30 -7.24
C ASN A 587 3.75 7.84 -8.08
N MET A 588 4.58 6.93 -7.56
CA MET A 588 5.75 6.39 -8.27
C MET A 588 5.34 5.49 -9.44
N LYS A 589 4.32 4.66 -9.26
CA LYS A 589 3.80 3.75 -10.29
C LYS A 589 3.23 4.51 -11.48
N PHE A 590 2.45 5.54 -11.19
CA PHE A 590 1.89 6.42 -12.22
C PHE A 590 2.98 7.17 -12.98
N MET A 591 3.95 7.75 -12.27
CA MET A 591 5.10 8.44 -12.86
C MET A 591 5.86 7.53 -13.83
N LEU A 592 6.16 6.31 -13.41
CA LEU A 592 6.86 5.32 -14.24
C LEU A 592 6.11 5.00 -15.54
N ASN A 593 4.79 5.08 -15.52
CA ASN A 593 3.94 4.79 -16.66
C ASN A 593 3.54 6.04 -17.45
N GLY A 594 4.18 7.17 -17.20
CA GLY A 594 4.01 8.39 -17.98
C GLY A 594 2.80 9.24 -17.61
N ALA A 595 2.15 8.99 -16.48
CA ALA A 595 1.14 9.89 -15.97
C ALA A 595 1.81 11.11 -15.32
N LEU A 596 1.16 12.27 -15.41
CA LEU A 596 1.63 13.48 -14.73
C LEU A 596 0.96 13.57 -13.35
N THR A 597 1.77 13.86 -12.35
CA THR A 597 1.28 14.02 -10.98
C THR A 597 0.59 15.37 -10.82
N LEU A 598 -0.62 15.35 -10.27
CA LEU A 598 -1.30 16.53 -9.74
C LEU A 598 -1.43 16.32 -8.24
N GLY A 599 -0.70 17.10 -7.47
CA GLY A 599 -0.61 16.80 -6.05
C GLY A 599 -0.11 17.94 -5.19
N THR A 600 -0.14 17.68 -3.90
CA THR A 600 0.40 18.56 -2.85
C THR A 600 1.86 18.23 -2.59
N MET A 601 2.58 19.17 -1.96
CA MET A 601 3.97 18.95 -1.56
C MET A 601 4.01 18.13 -0.28
N ASP A 602 3.74 16.83 -0.43
CA ASP A 602 3.59 15.87 0.65
C ASP A 602 4.21 14.54 0.24
N GLY A 603 4.79 13.82 1.20
CA GLY A 603 5.41 12.52 0.95
C GLY A 603 6.41 12.53 -0.19
N ALA A 604 6.41 11.50 -1.00
CA ALA A 604 7.31 11.37 -2.14
C ALA A 604 6.98 12.32 -3.30
N ASN A 605 5.84 13.01 -3.28
CA ASN A 605 5.54 14.04 -4.30
C ASN A 605 6.63 15.12 -4.33
N VAL A 606 7.21 15.44 -3.18
CA VAL A 606 8.31 16.41 -3.06
C VAL A 606 9.53 15.94 -3.88
N GLU A 607 9.87 14.67 -3.74
CA GLU A 607 11.01 14.07 -4.46
C GLU A 607 10.71 13.95 -5.95
N ILE A 608 9.47 13.65 -6.33
CA ILE A 608 9.05 13.67 -7.74
C ILE A 608 9.23 15.07 -8.34
N ALA A 609 8.77 16.09 -7.63
CA ALA A 609 8.89 17.48 -8.08
C ALA A 609 10.35 17.90 -8.28
N GLU A 610 11.22 17.53 -7.36
CA GLU A 610 12.67 17.79 -7.46
C GLU A 610 13.30 17.11 -8.67
N LEU A 611 12.90 15.87 -8.95
CA LEU A 611 13.44 15.09 -10.04
C LEU A 611 13.00 15.59 -11.42
N VAL A 612 11.71 15.89 -11.57
CA VAL A 612 11.13 16.22 -12.88
C VAL A 612 11.15 17.73 -13.18
N GLY A 613 11.22 18.58 -12.15
CA GLY A 613 11.10 20.02 -12.28
C GLY A 613 9.64 20.49 -12.32
N ASN A 614 9.41 21.74 -11.93
CA ASN A 614 8.07 22.32 -11.78
C ASN A 614 7.24 22.35 -13.07
N GLU A 615 7.89 22.27 -14.21
CA GLU A 615 7.23 22.26 -15.52
C GLU A 615 6.57 20.91 -15.85
N ASN A 616 6.93 19.85 -15.13
CA ASN A 616 6.54 18.48 -15.43
C ASN A 616 5.71 17.85 -14.32
N ILE A 617 5.16 18.67 -13.45
CA ILE A 617 4.28 18.29 -12.35
C ILE A 617 3.30 19.43 -12.09
N PHE A 618 2.10 19.13 -11.58
CA PHE A 618 1.11 20.14 -11.19
C PHE A 618 0.97 20.12 -9.67
N THR A 619 1.45 21.17 -9.01
CA THR A 619 1.42 21.25 -7.54
C THR A 619 0.51 22.37 -7.06
N PHE A 620 -0.10 22.16 -5.92
CA PHE A 620 -0.99 23.13 -5.27
C PHE A 620 -1.03 22.88 -3.76
N GLY A 621 -1.67 23.80 -3.07
CA GLY A 621 -1.99 23.66 -1.65
C GLY A 621 -0.96 24.27 -0.72
N GLU A 622 -1.32 24.36 0.53
CA GLU A 622 -0.47 24.89 1.60
C GLU A 622 0.64 23.90 1.92
N ASP A 623 1.77 24.40 2.38
CA ASP A 623 2.92 23.57 2.75
C ASP A 623 2.72 22.87 4.11
N SER A 624 3.60 21.91 4.40
CA SER A 624 3.55 21.11 5.63
C SER A 624 3.62 21.99 6.89
N GLN A 625 4.48 23.01 6.89
CA GLN A 625 4.66 23.86 8.07
C GLN A 625 3.40 24.68 8.38
N THR A 626 2.76 25.23 7.35
CA THR A 626 1.51 25.97 7.49
C THR A 626 0.42 25.09 8.09
N VAL A 627 0.31 23.85 7.62
CA VAL A 627 -0.68 22.89 8.13
C VAL A 627 -0.39 22.50 9.58
N ILE A 628 0.87 22.18 9.89
CA ILE A 628 1.30 21.83 11.25
C ILE A 628 1.02 22.97 12.23
N ASP A 629 1.35 24.20 11.86
CA ASP A 629 1.13 25.39 12.68
C ASP A 629 -0.37 25.64 12.90
N ARG A 630 -1.19 25.42 11.87
CA ARG A 630 -2.65 25.60 11.99
C ARG A 630 -3.26 24.58 12.94
N TYR A 631 -2.82 23.33 12.91
CA TYR A 631 -3.25 22.34 13.89
C TYR A 631 -2.80 22.72 15.32
N ALA A 632 -1.58 23.22 15.47
CA ALA A 632 -1.06 23.62 16.76
C ALA A 632 -1.85 24.79 17.36
N ARG A 633 -2.28 25.76 16.55
CA ARG A 633 -3.13 26.87 16.99
C ARG A 633 -4.58 26.46 17.25
N GLY A 634 -5.07 25.43 16.53
CA GLY A 634 -6.45 24.98 16.66
C GLY A 634 -7.49 26.00 16.20
N ASP A 635 -7.13 26.89 15.27
CA ASP A 635 -7.96 28.02 14.84
C ASP A 635 -8.63 27.84 13.47
N TYR A 636 -8.57 26.65 12.89
CA TYR A 636 -9.23 26.38 11.61
C TYR A 636 -10.75 26.33 11.76
N ASN A 637 -11.45 27.09 10.93
CA ASN A 637 -12.90 27.13 10.88
C ASN A 637 -13.36 26.95 9.43
N SER A 638 -13.89 25.78 9.11
CA SER A 638 -14.32 25.47 7.75
C SER A 638 -15.49 26.35 7.26
N ARG A 639 -16.41 26.70 8.16
CA ARG A 639 -17.55 27.56 7.79
C ARG A 639 -17.12 28.92 7.25
N SER A 640 -16.04 29.48 7.76
CA SER A 640 -15.55 30.78 7.30
C SER A 640 -15.12 30.74 5.83
N TYR A 641 -14.50 29.63 5.40
CA TYR A 641 -14.13 29.41 3.98
C TYR A 641 -15.37 29.18 3.13
N TYR A 642 -16.28 28.36 3.60
CA TYR A 642 -17.56 28.07 2.95
C TYR A 642 -18.37 29.35 2.68
N GLU A 643 -18.45 30.26 3.64
CA GLU A 643 -19.21 31.50 3.51
C GLU A 643 -18.54 32.53 2.57
N LYS A 644 -17.22 32.50 2.46
CA LYS A 644 -16.45 33.46 1.65
C LYS A 644 -16.32 33.07 0.18
N ASP A 645 -16.29 31.76 -0.13
CA ASP A 645 -16.07 31.26 -1.46
C ASP A 645 -17.39 30.73 -2.05
N SER A 646 -17.98 31.49 -3.00
CA SER A 646 -19.25 31.14 -3.60
C SER A 646 -19.21 29.83 -4.41
N GLU A 647 -18.07 29.53 -5.05
CA GLU A 647 -17.91 28.28 -5.80
C GLU A 647 -17.81 27.07 -4.87
N LEU A 648 -17.09 27.21 -3.78
CA LEU A 648 -17.01 26.19 -2.73
C LEU A 648 -18.38 25.94 -2.12
N LYS A 649 -19.09 27.03 -1.73
CA LYS A 649 -20.42 26.95 -1.15
C LYS A 649 -21.40 26.22 -2.09
N ARG A 650 -21.36 26.54 -3.36
CA ARG A 650 -22.23 25.95 -4.38
C ARG A 650 -21.97 24.43 -4.50
N ALA A 651 -20.72 24.02 -4.53
CA ALA A 651 -20.33 22.60 -4.61
C ALA A 651 -20.74 21.83 -3.34
N VAL A 652 -20.48 22.39 -2.18
CA VAL A 652 -20.79 21.77 -0.89
C VAL A 652 -22.31 21.65 -0.72
N ASP A 653 -23.07 22.71 -1.01
CA ASP A 653 -24.54 22.72 -0.90
C ASP A 653 -25.20 21.70 -1.86
N PHE A 654 -24.56 21.42 -2.99
CA PHE A 654 -25.09 20.45 -3.96
C PHE A 654 -25.16 19.04 -3.38
N ILE A 655 -24.30 18.69 -2.42
CA ILE A 655 -24.32 17.37 -1.75
C ILE A 655 -25.70 17.07 -1.17
N VAL A 656 -26.37 18.08 -0.60
CA VAL A 656 -27.67 17.94 0.03
C VAL A 656 -28.82 18.53 -0.81
N SER A 657 -28.56 18.76 -2.10
CA SER A 657 -29.59 19.22 -3.04
C SER A 657 -30.64 18.14 -3.32
N ASP A 658 -31.82 18.57 -3.80
CA ASP A 658 -32.88 17.64 -4.19
C ASP A 658 -32.42 16.66 -5.29
N THR A 659 -31.57 17.12 -6.21
CA THR A 659 -31.01 16.29 -7.29
C THR A 659 -30.24 15.12 -6.72
N VAL A 660 -29.33 15.37 -5.79
CA VAL A 660 -28.48 14.32 -5.19
C VAL A 660 -29.31 13.45 -4.24
N LYS A 661 -30.18 14.04 -3.44
CA LYS A 661 -31.05 13.30 -2.52
C LYS A 661 -32.08 12.41 -3.23
N SER A 662 -32.43 12.73 -4.47
CA SER A 662 -33.37 11.89 -5.25
C SER A 662 -32.72 10.54 -5.66
N VAL A 663 -31.40 10.45 -5.68
CA VAL A 663 -30.64 9.24 -6.02
C VAL A 663 -30.02 8.63 -4.79
N GLY A 664 -29.51 9.44 -3.87
CA GLY A 664 -28.77 9.02 -2.70
C GLY A 664 -29.59 8.96 -1.42
N CYS A 665 -28.93 8.47 -0.36
CA CYS A 665 -29.49 8.41 0.99
C CYS A 665 -29.27 9.73 1.73
N SER A 666 -30.35 10.41 2.10
CA SER A 666 -30.29 11.71 2.79
C SER A 666 -29.44 11.67 4.05
N GLU A 667 -29.53 10.62 4.84
CA GLU A 667 -28.75 10.48 6.08
C GLU A 667 -27.24 10.52 5.84
N ASN A 668 -26.75 9.74 4.87
CA ASN A 668 -25.34 9.71 4.51
C ASN A 668 -24.87 11.07 3.95
N LEU A 669 -25.67 11.67 3.08
CA LEU A 669 -25.34 12.93 2.43
C LEU A 669 -25.30 14.10 3.42
N GLU A 670 -26.28 14.17 4.32
CA GLU A 670 -26.34 15.21 5.36
C GLU A 670 -25.19 15.05 6.37
N ARG A 671 -24.85 13.83 6.73
CA ARG A 671 -23.74 13.56 7.64
C ARG A 671 -22.42 14.06 7.06
N LEU A 672 -22.15 13.77 5.78
CA LEU A 672 -20.95 14.27 5.10
C LEU A 672 -20.97 15.80 5.00
N TYR A 673 -22.09 16.37 4.61
CA TYR A 673 -22.27 17.82 4.53
C TYR A 673 -21.96 18.50 5.87
N ASN A 674 -22.50 17.99 6.96
CA ASN A 674 -22.29 18.54 8.30
C ASN A 674 -20.84 18.36 8.75
N GLU A 675 -20.20 17.26 8.41
CA GLU A 675 -18.78 17.02 8.73
C GLU A 675 -17.89 18.07 8.04
N LEU A 676 -18.14 18.34 6.77
CA LEU A 676 -17.40 19.36 6.02
C LEU A 676 -17.60 20.76 6.58
N LEU A 677 -18.81 21.12 6.97
CA LEU A 677 -19.13 22.44 7.51
C LEU A 677 -18.60 22.65 8.93
N ASN A 678 -18.65 21.62 9.76
CA ASN A 678 -18.38 21.75 11.20
C ASN A 678 -16.94 21.34 11.59
N LYS A 679 -16.31 20.52 10.81
CA LYS A 679 -14.96 20.00 11.13
C LYS A 679 -13.98 20.20 9.97
N ASP A 680 -14.22 19.52 8.85
CA ASP A 680 -13.26 19.46 7.73
C ASP A 680 -11.83 19.28 8.26
N TRP A 681 -11.63 18.26 9.11
CA TRP A 681 -10.40 18.06 9.87
C TRP A 681 -9.14 18.07 9.00
N PHE A 682 -9.25 17.65 7.75
CA PHE A 682 -8.11 17.61 6.83
C PHE A 682 -8.08 18.79 5.85
N MET A 683 -8.68 19.92 6.25
CA MET A 683 -8.51 21.24 5.62
C MET A 683 -8.71 21.24 4.10
N THR A 684 -9.81 20.62 3.67
CA THR A 684 -10.17 20.54 2.24
C THR A 684 -10.45 21.94 1.66
N PHE A 685 -11.15 22.77 2.42
CA PHE A 685 -11.64 24.08 1.95
C PHE A 685 -10.54 25.11 1.68
N PRO A 686 -9.49 25.24 2.51
CA PRO A 686 -8.43 26.20 2.22
C PRO A 686 -7.71 25.95 0.89
N ASP A 687 -7.59 24.71 0.47
CA ASP A 687 -6.86 24.33 -0.76
C ASP A 687 -7.76 24.27 -2.01
N PHE A 688 -9.09 24.40 -1.85
CA PHE A 688 -10.03 24.11 -2.92
C PHE A 688 -9.92 25.05 -4.12
N GLU A 689 -9.80 26.35 -3.89
CA GLU A 689 -9.67 27.35 -4.96
C GLU A 689 -8.43 27.08 -5.83
N GLU A 690 -7.30 26.85 -5.18
CA GLU A 690 -6.04 26.55 -5.86
C GLU A 690 -6.10 25.19 -6.58
N TYR A 691 -6.81 24.22 -5.98
CA TYR A 691 -7.04 22.91 -6.60
C TYR A 691 -7.79 23.04 -7.92
N ILE A 692 -8.89 23.81 -7.94
CA ILE A 692 -9.62 24.10 -9.17
C ILE A 692 -8.70 24.69 -10.24
N ALA A 693 -7.95 25.74 -9.88
CA ALA A 693 -7.06 26.44 -10.80
C ALA A 693 -5.98 25.48 -11.36
N THR A 694 -5.43 24.63 -10.52
CA THR A 694 -4.38 23.68 -10.93
C THR A 694 -4.92 22.60 -11.87
N ARG A 695 -6.11 22.10 -11.61
CA ARG A 695 -6.76 21.13 -12.51
C ARG A 695 -7.05 21.75 -13.87
N GLU A 696 -7.57 22.96 -13.92
CA GLU A 696 -7.81 23.65 -15.19
C GLU A 696 -6.50 23.88 -15.97
N LYS A 697 -5.44 24.22 -15.27
CA LYS A 697 -4.10 24.34 -15.87
C LYS A 697 -3.62 23.03 -16.49
N ALA A 698 -3.84 21.92 -15.80
CA ALA A 698 -3.47 20.59 -16.30
C ALA A 698 -4.27 20.21 -17.56
N TYR A 699 -5.58 20.45 -17.55
CA TYR A 699 -6.43 20.14 -18.70
C TYR A 699 -6.11 21.01 -19.92
N THR A 700 -5.76 22.27 -19.70
CA THR A 700 -5.29 23.15 -20.77
C THR A 700 -3.95 22.66 -21.35
N ALA A 701 -3.02 22.27 -20.50
CA ALA A 701 -1.72 21.73 -20.93
C ALA A 701 -1.88 20.44 -21.76
N TYR A 702 -2.87 19.63 -21.46
CA TYR A 702 -3.14 18.37 -22.20
C TYR A 702 -3.48 18.62 -23.67
N THR A 703 -4.02 19.79 -24.04
CA THR A 703 -4.40 20.10 -25.42
C THR A 703 -3.18 20.18 -26.35
N ASP A 704 -2.01 20.52 -25.85
CA ASP A 704 -0.75 20.43 -26.60
C ASP A 704 -0.16 19.03 -26.44
N ARG A 705 -0.53 18.13 -27.33
CA ARG A 705 -0.19 16.70 -27.27
C ARG A 705 1.32 16.44 -27.29
N LYS A 706 2.07 17.21 -28.07
CA LYS A 706 3.52 17.08 -28.15
C LYS A 706 4.18 17.48 -26.83
N ALA A 707 3.79 18.64 -26.30
CA ALA A 707 4.30 19.12 -25.01
C ALA A 707 3.94 18.16 -23.88
N TRP A 708 2.73 17.60 -23.89
CA TRP A 708 2.29 16.63 -22.91
C TRP A 708 3.12 15.34 -22.98
N ALA A 709 3.34 14.80 -24.18
CA ALA A 709 4.18 13.62 -24.38
C ALA A 709 5.62 13.84 -23.88
N LYS A 710 6.16 15.03 -24.07
CA LYS A 710 7.48 15.40 -23.56
C LYS A 710 7.52 15.40 -22.04
N LYS A 711 6.49 15.94 -21.39
CA LYS A 711 6.36 15.90 -19.92
C LYS A 711 6.27 14.44 -19.43
N ALA A 712 5.50 13.59 -20.11
CA ALA A 712 5.40 12.17 -19.80
C ALA A 712 6.77 11.47 -19.94
N LEU A 713 7.49 11.74 -21.00
CA LEU A 713 8.83 11.19 -21.22
C LEU A 713 9.79 11.57 -20.08
N ILE A 714 9.78 12.82 -19.66
CA ILE A 714 10.64 13.31 -18.58
C ILE A 714 10.29 12.58 -17.27
N ASN A 715 8.99 12.40 -16.98
CA ASN A 715 8.56 11.63 -15.80
C ASN A 715 9.07 10.19 -15.85
N ILE A 716 8.90 9.50 -16.96
CA ILE A 716 9.39 8.11 -17.13
C ILE A 716 10.91 8.07 -16.92
N SER A 717 11.64 8.99 -17.54
CA SER A 717 13.11 9.00 -17.48
C SER A 717 13.66 9.22 -16.08
N LYS A 718 12.94 9.94 -15.24
CA LYS A 718 13.34 10.24 -13.85
C LYS A 718 12.79 9.24 -12.83
N ALA A 719 11.94 8.31 -13.25
CA ALA A 719 11.32 7.35 -12.35
C ALA A 719 12.28 6.28 -11.82
N GLY A 720 13.45 6.13 -12.39
CA GLY A 720 14.45 5.13 -11.97
C GLY A 720 14.84 5.24 -10.49
N PHE A 721 14.87 6.44 -9.94
CA PHE A 721 15.12 6.67 -8.52
C PHE A 721 14.14 5.91 -7.63
N PHE A 722 12.90 5.71 -8.08
CA PHE A 722 11.87 5.03 -7.30
C PHE A 722 11.83 3.51 -7.49
N SER A 723 12.88 2.92 -8.04
CA SER A 723 13.03 1.47 -8.03
C SER A 723 13.20 0.96 -6.60
N SER A 724 12.46 -0.08 -6.22
CA SER A 724 12.65 -0.73 -4.92
C SER A 724 14.02 -1.40 -4.81
N ASP A 725 14.69 -1.67 -5.92
CA ASP A 725 16.06 -2.18 -5.92
C ASP A 725 17.00 -1.15 -5.27
N ARG A 726 16.89 0.13 -5.64
CA ARG A 726 17.64 1.21 -5.00
C ARG A 726 17.31 1.28 -3.51
N THR A 727 16.03 1.19 -3.14
CA THR A 727 15.60 1.25 -1.75
C THR A 727 16.25 0.12 -0.94
N ILE A 728 16.19 -1.10 -1.43
CA ILE A 728 16.74 -2.27 -0.74
C ILE A 728 18.27 -2.20 -0.66
N GLU A 729 18.95 -1.72 -1.69
CA GLU A 729 20.41 -1.48 -1.63
C GLU A 729 20.77 -0.54 -0.49
N GLN A 730 19.97 0.53 -0.29
CA GLN A 730 20.19 1.47 0.82
C GLN A 730 19.90 0.83 2.18
N TYR A 731 18.81 0.07 2.33
CA TYR A 731 18.55 -0.69 3.55
C TYR A 731 19.71 -1.62 3.87
N ASN A 732 20.19 -2.34 2.87
CA ASN A 732 21.29 -3.30 3.09
C ASN A 732 22.58 -2.60 3.48
N LYS A 733 22.96 -1.57 2.77
CA LYS A 733 24.22 -0.83 3.03
C LYS A 733 24.23 -0.18 4.40
N GLU A 734 23.12 0.41 4.82
CA GLU A 734 23.06 1.28 6.00
C GLU A 734 22.49 0.59 7.24
N ILE A 735 21.62 -0.41 7.08
CA ILE A 735 20.90 -1.03 8.20
C ILE A 735 21.22 -2.51 8.34
N TRP A 736 20.93 -3.31 7.31
CA TRP A 736 21.02 -4.79 7.42
C TRP A 736 22.42 -5.32 7.31
N LYS A 737 23.22 -4.78 6.42
CA LYS A 737 24.63 -5.19 6.19
C LYS A 737 24.76 -6.69 5.91
N LEU A 738 23.88 -7.19 5.03
CA LEU A 738 23.93 -8.56 4.53
C LEU A 738 25.13 -8.72 3.58
N SER A 739 25.72 -9.91 3.57
CA SER A 739 26.87 -10.22 2.71
C SER A 739 26.50 -11.25 1.65
#